data_a471deb9c4d33c13c25e9ae24a87b7ad
#
_entry.id   a471deb9c4d33c13c25e9ae24a87b7ad
#
_cell.length_a   1.000
_cell.length_b   1.000
_cell.length_c   1.000
_cell.angle_alpha   90.00
_cell.angle_beta   90.00
_cell.angle_gamma   90.00
#
_symmetry.space_group_name_H-M   'P 1'
#
loop_
_entity.id
_entity.type
_entity.pdbx_description
1 polymer ?
#
loop_
_entity_poly.entity_id
_entity_poly.type
_entity_poly.pdbx_seq_one_letter_code
_entity_poly.pdbx_strand_id
1 'polypeptide(L)'
;MEGNKTFIRFKIFESCVELGLVPEKLKFKPPNLAAYRNTKNVYRQAVFNQINVLKRDLKSAKAHYISELKFIGSRISCMEKIAVCHLLKKLYEEESRKVLKTHNKKLLKLWKDDRCRSPDCLLNLSNTKLSVLEENALRLGLKNHILPKKVDENTLKVDIEKLVSSITYDVNVVLNLDFKERLKSMIRSYVNEANGLCSNRQNQFLHKTLRALSFNKEIKVCKYDKGNGVVVLNCIDYFNKLDTIVLDRDKFQEIAVDQNELHPIVRNEKTIASFIYPCITPSGSQPGKLYGLCKVHKAGNPLRPVISMIGTAEYNLAKYLDKFIKPNINVSHSVDSTSAFMDGIQDFKFSEGDQMVSFDVCSLFTNVPLDETINLISEKVYAGTSKKVPPFSQKVFIKLLKFATSGMFMYKNKLYTQVDGVAMGSPLGPSLANFFLGYLEELKLFSNPNLNPKLYIRYVDDIFAVFDKNTSFQPFLDHINHQHPNIKFTVEKNINNVLPFLNTRIEIVGDHFESCVYRKDTNTNVLLNVCAVCPYSWKKGILFGALHRAKMICSSKPLFLKEVSKLRSIFFRNGYSREFFNKVYHSFQHRKPKNTNKELKDDDIDFKYIFKIPYVGSLSHEFKNKISKLFYNDLRIDITPVFTTFKVSNYFSLKSRTPKLITSNVVYKFKCLCDTNITYIGETKRHLMSRCLEHLGFDKKDHKSEIKTHIQQCEVCKNCDFDNFEIIKKCKSEKEIKINEAFLIMTENPKLNKKLFNKGSLYTLKVYY
;
A
#
# COMPACT_ATOMS: atom_id res chain seq x y z
N MET A 1 -15.60 -21.73 -39.56
CA MET A 1 -15.20 -20.29 -39.53
C MET A 1 -16.34 -19.34 -39.16
N GLU A 2 -17.53 -19.55 -39.72
CA GLU A 2 -18.68 -18.66 -39.49
C GLU A 2 -19.21 -18.68 -38.04
N GLY A 3 -19.30 -19.86 -37.44
CA GLY A 3 -19.66 -20.00 -36.02
C GLY A 3 -18.70 -19.27 -35.07
N ASN A 4 -17.43 -19.17 -35.43
CA ASN A 4 -16.44 -18.48 -34.63
C ASN A 4 -16.60 -16.95 -34.72
N LYS A 5 -16.96 -16.43 -35.90
CA LYS A 5 -17.30 -15.00 -36.09
C LYS A 5 -18.56 -14.64 -35.31
N THR A 6 -19.55 -15.52 -35.30
CA THR A 6 -20.81 -15.34 -34.54
C THR A 6 -20.56 -15.39 -33.04
N PHE A 7 -19.74 -16.34 -32.52
CA PHE A 7 -19.34 -16.39 -31.12
C PHE A 7 -18.63 -15.12 -30.65
N ILE A 8 -17.76 -14.59 -31.46
CA ILE A 8 -17.02 -13.37 -31.12
C ILE A 8 -17.90 -12.14 -31.20
N ARG A 9 -18.81 -12.04 -32.18
CA ARG A 9 -19.85 -11.01 -32.19
C ARG A 9 -20.72 -11.10 -30.94
N PHE A 10 -21.15 -12.29 -30.54
CA PHE A 10 -21.88 -12.51 -29.31
C PHE A 10 -21.12 -11.98 -28.09
N LYS A 11 -19.82 -12.32 -27.93
CA LYS A 11 -18.99 -11.83 -26.84
C LYS A 11 -18.79 -10.31 -26.87
N ILE A 12 -18.70 -9.68 -28.04
CA ILE A 12 -18.67 -8.22 -28.18
C ILE A 12 -19.96 -7.60 -27.63
N PHE A 13 -21.13 -8.10 -28.04
CA PHE A 13 -22.40 -7.57 -27.56
C PHE A 13 -22.62 -7.82 -26.07
N GLU A 14 -22.21 -9.01 -25.56
CA GLU A 14 -22.23 -9.31 -24.13
C GLU A 14 -21.36 -8.30 -23.36
N SER A 15 -20.13 -8.04 -23.80
CA SER A 15 -19.24 -7.02 -23.21
C SER A 15 -19.83 -5.61 -23.32
N CYS A 16 -20.50 -5.27 -24.42
CA CYS A 16 -21.18 -3.97 -24.54
C CYS A 16 -22.33 -3.82 -23.54
N VAL A 17 -23.09 -4.90 -23.28
CA VAL A 17 -24.14 -4.88 -22.25
C VAL A 17 -23.53 -4.73 -20.86
N GLU A 18 -22.46 -5.50 -20.56
CA GLU A 18 -21.74 -5.42 -19.29
C GLU A 18 -21.19 -4.02 -19.02
N LEU A 19 -20.66 -3.36 -20.03
CA LEU A 19 -20.09 -2.00 -19.94
C LEU A 19 -21.14 -0.89 -20.03
N GLY A 20 -22.40 -1.21 -20.32
CA GLY A 20 -23.45 -0.21 -20.55
C GLY A 20 -23.25 0.61 -21.83
N LEU A 21 -22.47 0.10 -22.80
CA LEU A 21 -22.17 0.73 -24.07
C LEU A 21 -23.17 0.32 -25.15
N VAL A 22 -23.42 1.20 -26.11
CA VAL A 22 -24.26 0.93 -27.27
C VAL A 22 -23.38 0.96 -28.52
N PRO A 23 -23.28 -0.17 -29.27
CA PRO A 23 -22.56 -0.19 -30.53
C PRO A 23 -23.12 0.83 -31.51
N GLU A 24 -22.23 1.47 -32.25
CA GLU A 24 -22.57 2.59 -33.17
C GLU A 24 -23.67 2.23 -34.18
N LYS A 25 -23.67 0.97 -34.63
CA LYS A 25 -24.71 0.43 -35.55
C LYS A 25 -26.11 0.35 -34.93
N LEU A 26 -26.23 0.41 -33.61
CA LEU A 26 -27.52 0.39 -32.90
C LEU A 26 -27.90 1.76 -32.33
N LYS A 27 -27.08 2.81 -32.61
CA LYS A 27 -27.42 4.19 -32.25
C LYS A 27 -28.30 4.79 -33.34
N PHE A 28 -29.43 5.34 -32.97
CA PHE A 28 -30.28 6.16 -33.87
C PHE A 28 -30.43 7.55 -33.23
N LYS A 29 -30.59 8.57 -34.08
CA LYS A 29 -30.86 9.93 -33.61
C LYS A 29 -32.38 10.08 -33.38
N PRO A 30 -32.85 10.30 -32.18
CA PRO A 30 -34.29 10.53 -31.93
C PRO A 30 -34.69 11.92 -32.49
N PRO A 31 -35.87 12.06 -33.09
CA PRO A 31 -36.31 13.29 -33.70
C PRO A 31 -36.68 14.41 -32.73
N ASN A 32 -36.86 14.15 -31.39
CA ASN A 32 -37.23 15.15 -30.41
C ASN A 32 -36.61 14.89 -29.01
N LEU A 33 -36.26 15.99 -28.30
CA LEU A 33 -35.67 15.95 -26.95
C LEU A 33 -36.54 15.25 -25.85
N ALA A 34 -37.87 15.24 -25.98
CA ALA A 34 -38.78 14.57 -25.05
C ALA A 34 -38.61 13.04 -25.03
N ALA A 35 -38.13 12.45 -26.12
CA ALA A 35 -37.87 11.01 -26.21
C ALA A 35 -36.58 10.56 -25.50
N TYR A 36 -35.79 11.46 -24.93
CA TYR A 36 -34.45 11.18 -24.39
C TYR A 36 -34.46 10.26 -23.15
N ARG A 37 -35.54 10.29 -22.35
CA ARG A 37 -35.67 9.40 -21.17
C ARG A 37 -35.89 7.92 -21.55
N ASN A 38 -36.53 7.65 -22.68
CA ASN A 38 -36.84 6.29 -23.15
C ASN A 38 -35.75 5.68 -24.04
N THR A 39 -34.91 6.49 -24.69
CA THR A 39 -33.90 6.01 -25.66
C THR A 39 -32.91 5.02 -25.05
N LYS A 40 -32.54 5.19 -23.78
CA LYS A 40 -31.60 4.28 -23.08
C LYS A 40 -32.17 2.86 -22.93
N ASN A 41 -33.46 2.73 -22.71
CA ASN A 41 -34.13 1.46 -22.63
C ASN A 41 -34.32 0.80 -24.00
N VAL A 42 -34.63 1.58 -25.02
CA VAL A 42 -34.76 1.10 -26.41
C VAL A 42 -33.41 0.58 -26.92
N TYR A 43 -32.30 1.30 -26.66
CA TYR A 43 -30.95 0.81 -26.99
C TYR A 43 -30.59 -0.48 -26.24
N ARG A 44 -30.94 -0.58 -24.94
CA ARG A 44 -30.73 -1.82 -24.19
C ARG A 44 -31.51 -2.99 -24.78
N GLN A 45 -32.76 -2.75 -25.15
CA GLN A 45 -33.61 -3.79 -25.75
C GLN A 45 -33.07 -4.21 -27.12
N ALA A 46 -32.61 -3.28 -27.95
CA ALA A 46 -32.01 -3.59 -29.25
C ALA A 46 -30.72 -4.43 -29.10
N VAL A 47 -29.84 -4.08 -28.15
CA VAL A 47 -28.63 -4.87 -27.85
C VAL A 47 -29.00 -6.25 -27.33
N PHE A 48 -30.00 -6.35 -26.45
CA PHE A 48 -30.47 -7.63 -25.91
C PHE A 48 -31.06 -8.53 -26.97
N ASN A 49 -31.91 -7.99 -27.87
CA ASN A 49 -32.46 -8.70 -29.00
C ASN A 49 -31.36 -9.23 -29.94
N GLN A 50 -30.34 -8.43 -30.22
CA GLN A 50 -29.20 -8.85 -31.04
C GLN A 50 -28.40 -9.97 -30.37
N ILE A 51 -28.23 -9.94 -29.05
CA ILE A 51 -27.61 -11.02 -28.30
C ILE A 51 -28.41 -12.33 -28.43
N ASN A 52 -29.74 -12.27 -28.37
CA ASN A 52 -30.58 -13.43 -28.49
C ASN A 52 -30.56 -14.04 -29.91
N VAL A 53 -30.46 -13.18 -30.95
CA VAL A 53 -30.25 -13.65 -32.32
C VAL A 53 -28.91 -14.38 -32.43
N LEU A 54 -27.83 -13.77 -31.96
CA LEU A 54 -26.47 -14.34 -31.99
C LEU A 54 -26.38 -15.66 -31.18
N LYS A 55 -27.13 -15.79 -30.08
CA LYS A 55 -27.22 -17.07 -29.31
C LYS A 55 -27.85 -18.19 -30.14
N ARG A 56 -28.92 -17.88 -30.89
CA ARG A 56 -29.56 -18.85 -31.78
C ARG A 56 -28.62 -19.28 -32.89
N ASP A 57 -28.01 -18.31 -33.56
CA ASP A 57 -27.06 -18.56 -34.67
C ASP A 57 -25.87 -19.42 -34.18
N LEU A 58 -25.37 -19.14 -32.98
CA LEU A 58 -24.27 -19.90 -32.36
C LEU A 58 -24.71 -21.37 -32.05
N LYS A 59 -25.93 -21.56 -31.55
CA LYS A 59 -26.48 -22.89 -31.28
C LYS A 59 -26.63 -23.70 -32.55
N SER A 60 -27.14 -23.08 -33.63
CA SER A 60 -27.28 -23.69 -34.95
C SER A 60 -25.91 -24.06 -35.55
N ALA A 61 -24.95 -23.12 -35.53
CA ALA A 61 -23.59 -23.36 -36.01
C ALA A 61 -22.87 -24.48 -35.23
N LYS A 62 -23.09 -24.56 -33.91
CA LYS A 62 -22.54 -25.63 -33.08
C LYS A 62 -23.13 -27.01 -33.42
N ALA A 63 -24.43 -27.08 -33.68
CA ALA A 63 -25.12 -28.33 -34.08
C ALA A 63 -24.61 -28.83 -35.43
N HIS A 64 -24.49 -27.92 -36.41
CA HIS A 64 -23.92 -28.21 -37.73
C HIS A 64 -22.45 -28.69 -37.61
N TYR A 65 -21.61 -27.99 -36.87
CA TYR A 65 -20.25 -28.41 -36.65
C TYR A 65 -20.07 -29.79 -36.00
N ILE A 66 -20.93 -30.14 -35.04
CA ILE A 66 -20.93 -31.48 -34.39
C ILE A 66 -21.35 -32.55 -35.42
N SER A 67 -22.29 -32.24 -36.28
CA SER A 67 -22.72 -33.15 -37.38
C SER A 67 -21.58 -33.42 -38.35
N GLU A 68 -20.89 -32.35 -38.82
CA GLU A 68 -19.73 -32.44 -39.71
C GLU A 68 -18.58 -33.22 -39.07
N LEU A 69 -18.25 -32.97 -37.80
CA LEU A 69 -17.21 -33.71 -37.08
C LEU A 69 -17.53 -35.19 -36.91
N LYS A 70 -18.83 -35.57 -36.71
CA LYS A 70 -19.25 -36.96 -36.66
C LYS A 70 -19.07 -37.62 -38.03
N PHE A 71 -19.46 -36.94 -39.11
CA PHE A 71 -19.34 -37.45 -40.47
C PHE A 71 -17.86 -37.65 -40.88
N ILE A 72 -16.99 -36.67 -40.60
CA ILE A 72 -15.54 -36.79 -40.86
C ILE A 72 -14.94 -37.88 -39.96
N GLY A 73 -15.33 -37.90 -38.67
CA GLY A 73 -14.82 -38.86 -37.69
C GLY A 73 -15.11 -40.33 -37.97
N SER A 74 -16.14 -40.64 -38.81
CA SER A 74 -16.43 -42.00 -39.28
C SER A 74 -15.56 -42.46 -40.45
N ARG A 75 -14.82 -41.53 -41.10
CA ARG A 75 -14.09 -41.79 -42.36
C ARG A 75 -12.57 -41.70 -42.27
N ILE A 76 -12.01 -41.28 -41.13
CA ILE A 76 -10.59 -41.07 -40.94
C ILE A 76 -10.01 -41.89 -39.79
N SER A 77 -8.75 -42.26 -39.87
CA SER A 77 -8.01 -43.00 -38.85
C SER A 77 -7.82 -42.19 -37.56
N CYS A 78 -7.40 -42.86 -36.48
CA CYS A 78 -7.17 -42.19 -35.18
C CYS A 78 -6.03 -41.16 -35.28
N MET A 79 -4.98 -41.41 -36.05
CA MET A 79 -3.86 -40.46 -36.26
C MET A 79 -4.28 -39.25 -37.06
N GLU A 80 -5.10 -39.43 -38.12
CA GLU A 80 -5.63 -38.32 -38.90
C GLU A 80 -6.58 -37.45 -38.07
N LYS A 81 -7.38 -38.04 -37.15
CA LYS A 81 -8.21 -37.30 -36.19
C LYS A 81 -7.38 -36.37 -35.32
N ILE A 82 -6.25 -36.86 -34.80
CA ILE A 82 -5.32 -36.05 -33.98
C ILE A 82 -4.74 -34.90 -34.80
N ALA A 83 -4.30 -35.18 -36.05
CA ALA A 83 -3.76 -34.14 -36.92
C ALA A 83 -4.79 -33.08 -37.29
N VAL A 84 -6.03 -33.47 -37.63
CA VAL A 84 -7.13 -32.54 -37.93
C VAL A 84 -7.51 -31.71 -36.69
N CYS A 85 -7.56 -32.30 -35.50
CA CYS A 85 -7.84 -31.58 -34.26
C CYS A 85 -6.73 -30.54 -33.96
N HIS A 86 -5.46 -30.89 -34.20
CA HIS A 86 -4.34 -29.98 -34.00
C HIS A 86 -4.38 -28.81 -34.99
N LEU A 87 -4.66 -29.08 -36.26
CA LEU A 87 -4.82 -28.05 -37.31
C LEU A 87 -5.99 -27.12 -37.01
N LEU A 88 -7.14 -27.67 -36.63
CA LEU A 88 -8.33 -26.88 -36.27
C LEU A 88 -8.08 -26.00 -35.05
N LYS A 89 -7.35 -26.52 -34.05
CA LYS A 89 -6.95 -25.73 -32.87
C LYS A 89 -6.04 -24.55 -33.25
N LYS A 90 -5.07 -24.77 -34.13
CA LYS A 90 -4.16 -23.72 -34.63
C LYS A 90 -4.91 -22.65 -35.40
N LEU A 91 -5.78 -23.04 -36.33
CA LEU A 91 -6.65 -22.13 -37.09
C LEU A 91 -7.60 -21.33 -36.17
N TYR A 92 -8.16 -22.00 -35.15
CA TYR A 92 -9.00 -21.35 -34.16
C TYR A 92 -8.24 -20.28 -33.35
N GLU A 93 -7.03 -20.57 -32.93
CA GLU A 93 -6.18 -19.61 -32.20
C GLU A 93 -5.76 -18.41 -33.05
N GLU A 94 -5.48 -18.62 -34.35
CA GLU A 94 -5.13 -17.53 -35.28
C GLU A 94 -6.33 -16.62 -35.57
N GLU A 95 -7.50 -17.17 -35.87
CA GLU A 95 -8.71 -16.39 -36.12
C GLU A 95 -9.20 -15.69 -34.84
N SER A 96 -9.12 -16.35 -33.70
CA SER A 96 -9.42 -15.74 -32.41
C SER A 96 -8.54 -14.53 -32.11
N ARG A 97 -7.23 -14.61 -32.42
CA ARG A 97 -6.29 -13.49 -32.28
C ARG A 97 -6.66 -12.30 -33.17
N LYS A 98 -7.00 -12.53 -34.45
CA LYS A 98 -7.38 -11.45 -35.40
C LYS A 98 -8.64 -10.73 -34.93
N VAL A 99 -9.63 -11.49 -34.48
CA VAL A 99 -10.94 -10.92 -34.09
C VAL A 99 -10.87 -10.26 -32.71
N LEU A 100 -10.11 -10.82 -31.77
CA LEU A 100 -9.82 -10.16 -30.49
C LEU A 100 -9.13 -8.82 -30.71
N LYS A 101 -8.17 -8.74 -31.62
CA LYS A 101 -7.49 -7.48 -31.98
C LYS A 101 -8.47 -6.42 -32.51
N THR A 102 -9.41 -6.84 -33.37
CA THR A 102 -10.45 -5.96 -33.93
C THR A 102 -11.48 -5.56 -32.85
N HIS A 103 -11.87 -6.49 -31.99
CA HIS A 103 -12.76 -6.27 -30.87
C HIS A 103 -12.18 -5.26 -29.88
N ASN A 104 -10.94 -5.47 -29.46
CA ASN A 104 -10.23 -4.59 -28.56
C ASN A 104 -10.11 -3.16 -29.12
N LYS A 105 -9.83 -3.04 -30.44
CA LYS A 105 -9.79 -1.75 -31.13
C LYS A 105 -11.16 -1.02 -31.14
N LYS A 106 -12.27 -1.76 -31.27
CA LYS A 106 -13.64 -1.22 -31.20
C LYS A 106 -14.04 -0.85 -29.78
N LEU A 107 -13.74 -1.67 -28.79
CA LEU A 107 -13.98 -1.35 -27.38
C LEU A 107 -13.20 -0.12 -26.94
N LEU A 108 -11.94 0.01 -27.36
CA LEU A 108 -11.13 1.21 -27.11
C LEU A 108 -11.78 2.49 -27.66
N LYS A 109 -12.35 2.43 -28.87
CA LYS A 109 -13.07 3.59 -29.43
C LYS A 109 -14.32 3.95 -28.63
N LEU A 110 -15.02 2.96 -28.05
CA LEU A 110 -16.21 3.16 -27.24
C LEU A 110 -15.86 3.59 -25.79
N TRP A 111 -14.68 3.21 -25.31
CA TRP A 111 -14.19 3.54 -23.96
C TRP A 111 -13.37 4.84 -23.92
N LYS A 112 -13.20 5.49 -25.06
CA LYS A 112 -12.63 6.84 -25.12
C LYS A 112 -13.58 7.88 -24.53
N ASP A 113 -13.69 7.86 -23.21
CA ASP A 113 -13.86 9.11 -22.49
C ASP A 113 -12.48 9.81 -22.54
N ASP A 114 -12.32 10.80 -23.40
CA ASP A 114 -11.05 11.52 -23.63
C ASP A 114 -10.50 12.18 -22.35
N ARG A 115 -11.29 12.19 -21.27
CA ARG A 115 -10.95 12.74 -19.96
C ARG A 115 -10.04 11.85 -19.10
N CYS A 116 -9.87 10.56 -19.43
CA CYS A 116 -9.09 9.61 -18.65
C CYS A 116 -7.76 9.22 -19.28
N ARG A 117 -7.14 10.05 -20.09
CA ARG A 117 -5.79 9.81 -20.60
C ARG A 117 -4.80 9.94 -19.45
N SER A 118 -4.33 8.81 -18.92
CA SER A 118 -3.15 8.78 -18.05
C SER A 118 -1.89 8.72 -18.91
N PRO A 119 -0.81 9.39 -18.51
CA PRO A 119 0.50 9.17 -19.12
C PRO A 119 0.86 7.69 -19.10
N ASP A 120 1.70 7.25 -20.02
CA ASP A 120 2.13 5.86 -20.04
C ASP A 120 2.97 5.54 -18.79
N CYS A 121 2.40 4.73 -17.91
CA CYS A 121 3.01 4.35 -16.65
C CYS A 121 3.14 2.83 -16.50
N LEU A 122 2.75 2.06 -17.53
CA LEU A 122 2.76 0.61 -17.49
C LEU A 122 3.94 0.07 -18.30
N LEU A 123 4.79 -0.71 -17.63
CA LEU A 123 5.87 -1.46 -18.25
C LEU A 123 5.59 -2.95 -18.09
N ASN A 124 5.30 -3.63 -19.20
CA ASN A 124 5.14 -5.09 -19.19
C ASN A 124 6.47 -5.75 -19.59
N LEU A 125 7.13 -6.39 -18.63
CA LEU A 125 8.36 -7.16 -18.78
C LEU A 125 8.08 -8.68 -18.73
N SER A 126 6.81 -9.08 -18.65
CA SER A 126 6.43 -10.49 -18.67
C SER A 126 6.22 -11.01 -20.10
N ASN A 127 6.26 -12.32 -20.25
CA ASN A 127 5.93 -12.99 -21.50
C ASN A 127 4.39 -13.01 -21.74
N THR A 128 3.59 -12.71 -20.74
CA THR A 128 2.13 -12.69 -20.83
C THR A 128 1.66 -11.43 -21.56
N LYS A 129 0.92 -11.62 -22.65
CA LYS A 129 0.26 -10.53 -23.38
C LYS A 129 -1.00 -10.12 -22.61
N LEU A 130 -0.99 -8.90 -22.12
CA LEU A 130 -2.15 -8.32 -21.47
C LEU A 130 -3.20 -7.93 -22.52
N SER A 131 -4.46 -8.12 -22.19
CA SER A 131 -5.56 -7.55 -22.97
C SER A 131 -5.58 -6.03 -22.80
N VAL A 132 -6.19 -5.33 -23.76
CA VAL A 132 -6.31 -3.87 -23.70
C VAL A 132 -7.06 -3.39 -22.45
N LEU A 133 -8.00 -4.20 -21.95
CA LEU A 133 -8.76 -3.88 -20.73
C LEU A 133 -7.88 -3.99 -19.48
N GLU A 134 -7.02 -4.99 -19.42
CA GLU A 134 -6.05 -5.19 -18.35
C GLU A 134 -4.99 -4.08 -18.35
N GLU A 135 -4.47 -3.73 -19.53
CA GLU A 135 -3.55 -2.61 -19.66
C GLU A 135 -4.18 -1.30 -19.17
N ASN A 136 -5.40 -0.99 -19.62
CA ASN A 136 -6.10 0.23 -19.22
C ASN A 136 -6.38 0.27 -17.72
N ALA A 137 -6.74 -0.87 -17.12
CA ALA A 137 -6.93 -0.97 -15.69
C ALA A 137 -5.62 -0.72 -14.92
N LEU A 138 -4.48 -1.22 -15.39
CA LEU A 138 -3.16 -1.00 -14.79
C LEU A 138 -2.60 0.40 -15.07
N ARG A 139 -2.91 1.00 -16.25
CA ARG A 139 -2.54 2.40 -16.59
C ARG A 139 -3.20 3.44 -15.71
N LEU A 140 -4.26 3.09 -14.97
CA LEU A 140 -4.77 3.95 -13.89
C LEU A 140 -3.71 4.21 -12.82
N GLY A 141 -2.73 3.32 -12.68
CA GLY A 141 -1.70 3.38 -11.64
C GLY A 141 -2.15 2.78 -10.31
N LEU A 142 -1.23 2.11 -9.61
CA LEU A 142 -1.55 1.41 -8.34
C LEU A 142 -2.03 2.33 -7.23
N LYS A 143 -1.65 3.61 -7.25
CA LYS A 143 -2.08 4.62 -6.27
C LYS A 143 -3.43 5.25 -6.60
N ASN A 144 -4.00 4.96 -7.79
CA ASN A 144 -5.28 5.54 -8.17
C ASN A 144 -6.43 5.01 -7.32
N HIS A 145 -7.38 5.89 -6.99
CA HIS A 145 -8.56 5.61 -6.19
C HIS A 145 -9.75 5.30 -7.11
N ILE A 146 -10.40 4.17 -6.86
CA ILE A 146 -11.57 3.71 -7.60
C ILE A 146 -12.75 3.55 -6.63
N LEU A 147 -13.97 3.52 -7.15
CA LEU A 147 -15.13 3.17 -6.31
C LEU A 147 -14.91 1.78 -5.69
N PRO A 148 -15.26 1.55 -4.42
CA PRO A 148 -15.20 0.21 -3.85
C PRO A 148 -16.18 -0.72 -4.59
N LYS A 149 -15.98 -2.03 -4.50
CA LYS A 149 -16.91 -3.02 -5.06
C LYS A 149 -18.28 -2.91 -4.40
N LYS A 150 -18.28 -2.73 -3.08
CA LYS A 150 -19.43 -2.44 -2.24
C LYS A 150 -18.97 -1.75 -0.97
N VAL A 151 -19.84 -1.00 -0.34
CA VAL A 151 -19.67 -0.50 1.04
C VAL A 151 -20.22 -1.58 1.97
N ASP A 152 -19.37 -2.08 2.87
CA ASP A 152 -19.75 -3.12 3.83
C ASP A 152 -20.43 -2.47 5.05
N GLU A 153 -21.72 -2.72 5.20
CA GLU A 153 -22.55 -2.22 6.29
C GLU A 153 -22.02 -2.65 7.66
N ASN A 154 -21.59 -3.92 7.79
CA ASN A 154 -21.09 -4.46 9.04
C ASN A 154 -19.80 -3.78 9.49
N THR A 155 -18.88 -3.51 8.56
CA THR A 155 -17.67 -2.75 8.88
C THR A 155 -18.00 -1.34 9.36
N LEU A 156 -18.98 -0.67 8.75
CA LEU A 156 -19.38 0.67 9.14
C LEU A 156 -20.07 0.67 10.52
N LYS A 157 -20.93 -0.33 10.80
CA LYS A 157 -21.54 -0.54 12.12
C LYS A 157 -20.50 -0.74 13.21
N VAL A 158 -19.50 -1.58 12.95
CA VAL A 158 -18.38 -1.82 13.90
C VAL A 158 -17.56 -0.56 14.14
N ASP A 159 -17.28 0.23 13.11
CA ASP A 159 -16.52 1.49 13.27
C ASP A 159 -17.34 2.54 14.06
N ILE A 160 -18.65 2.59 13.92
CA ILE A 160 -19.54 3.44 14.73
C ILE A 160 -19.61 2.93 16.17
N GLU A 161 -19.75 1.63 16.38
CA GLU A 161 -19.74 1.06 17.74
C GLU A 161 -18.45 1.38 18.50
N LYS A 162 -17.30 1.34 17.82
CA LYS A 162 -16.01 1.77 18.38
C LYS A 162 -16.01 3.23 18.78
N LEU A 163 -16.55 4.10 17.91
CA LEU A 163 -16.69 5.52 18.20
C LEU A 163 -17.57 5.77 19.42
N VAL A 164 -18.76 5.20 19.40
CA VAL A 164 -19.75 5.34 20.49
C VAL A 164 -19.21 4.79 21.81
N SER A 165 -18.60 3.61 21.81
CA SER A 165 -17.98 3.02 23.01
C SER A 165 -16.88 3.91 23.60
N SER A 166 -16.12 4.62 22.73
CA SER A 166 -15.10 5.56 23.22
C SER A 166 -15.72 6.79 23.83
N ILE A 167 -16.76 7.36 23.20
CA ILE A 167 -17.50 8.52 23.72
C ILE A 167 -18.18 8.21 25.05
N THR A 168 -18.88 7.07 25.14
CA THR A 168 -19.59 6.66 26.35
C THR A 168 -18.62 6.44 27.52
N TYR A 169 -17.46 5.85 27.26
CA TYR A 169 -16.43 5.64 28.28
C TYR A 169 -15.83 6.97 28.77
N ASP A 170 -15.52 7.89 27.85
CA ASP A 170 -14.80 9.13 28.17
C ASP A 170 -15.71 10.20 28.80
N VAL A 171 -16.98 10.27 28.38
CA VAL A 171 -17.93 11.36 28.75
C VAL A 171 -19.07 10.87 29.64
N ASN A 172 -19.12 9.53 29.91
CA ASN A 172 -20.18 8.89 30.71
C ASN A 172 -21.62 9.23 30.25
N VAL A 173 -21.82 9.37 28.92
CA VAL A 173 -23.13 9.71 28.33
C VAL A 173 -23.93 8.44 28.08
N VAL A 174 -25.18 8.44 28.51
CA VAL A 174 -26.18 7.40 28.19
C VAL A 174 -26.89 7.77 26.89
N LEU A 175 -26.74 6.94 25.86
CA LEU A 175 -27.42 7.17 24.58
C LEU A 175 -28.90 6.77 24.66
N ASN A 176 -29.78 7.68 24.32
CA ASN A 176 -31.22 7.40 24.25
C ASN A 176 -31.56 6.55 23.00
N LEU A 177 -32.76 5.98 23.00
CA LEU A 177 -33.21 5.08 21.92
C LEU A 177 -33.39 5.83 20.58
N ASP A 178 -33.90 7.04 20.62
CA ASP A 178 -34.14 7.89 19.44
C ASP A 178 -32.81 8.20 18.70
N PHE A 179 -31.78 8.60 19.42
CA PHE A 179 -30.44 8.79 18.83
C PHE A 179 -29.94 7.53 18.11
N LYS A 180 -30.11 6.37 18.76
CA LYS A 180 -29.66 5.09 18.18
C LYS A 180 -30.43 4.75 16.91
N GLU A 181 -31.74 4.93 16.88
CA GLU A 181 -32.55 4.65 15.69
C GLU A 181 -32.27 5.64 14.54
N ARG A 182 -32.10 6.93 14.84
CA ARG A 182 -31.68 7.91 13.82
C ARG A 182 -30.31 7.57 13.23
N LEU A 183 -29.35 7.22 14.08
CA LEU A 183 -28.00 6.80 13.64
C LEU A 183 -28.08 5.55 12.73
N LYS A 184 -28.86 4.54 13.13
CA LYS A 184 -29.10 3.32 12.36
C LYS A 184 -29.73 3.61 10.99
N SER A 185 -30.77 4.43 10.96
CA SER A 185 -31.46 4.85 9.72
C SER A 185 -30.49 5.55 8.77
N MET A 186 -29.68 6.49 9.28
CA MET A 186 -28.68 7.21 8.48
C MET A 186 -27.61 6.29 7.89
N ILE A 187 -27.14 5.29 8.65
CA ILE A 187 -26.16 4.32 8.17
C ILE A 187 -26.77 3.47 7.05
N ARG A 188 -27.99 2.95 7.24
CA ARG A 188 -28.67 2.13 6.22
C ARG A 188 -28.92 2.91 4.93
N SER A 189 -29.44 4.14 5.03
CA SER A 189 -29.64 5.01 3.87
C SER A 189 -28.32 5.22 3.10
N TYR A 190 -27.26 5.62 3.83
CA TYR A 190 -25.94 5.81 3.23
C TYR A 190 -25.41 4.56 2.53
N VAL A 191 -25.47 3.39 3.18
CA VAL A 191 -24.97 2.13 2.62
C VAL A 191 -25.76 1.71 1.38
N ASN A 192 -27.10 1.84 1.41
CA ASN A 192 -27.96 1.49 0.28
C ASN A 192 -27.67 2.37 -0.94
N GLU A 193 -27.62 3.69 -0.75
CA GLU A 193 -27.32 4.65 -1.83
C GLU A 193 -25.89 4.47 -2.36
N ALA A 194 -24.90 4.28 -1.46
CA ALA A 194 -23.52 4.03 -1.82
C ALA A 194 -23.38 2.74 -2.62
N ASN A 195 -24.06 1.67 -2.23
CA ASN A 195 -24.05 0.41 -2.96
C ASN A 195 -24.76 0.50 -4.31
N GLY A 196 -25.77 1.33 -4.45
CA GLY A 196 -26.36 1.70 -5.75
C GLY A 196 -25.34 2.31 -6.69
N LEU A 197 -24.51 3.26 -6.20
CA LEU A 197 -23.42 3.85 -6.97
C LEU A 197 -22.32 2.83 -7.32
N CYS A 198 -21.94 1.96 -6.37
CA CYS A 198 -20.93 0.93 -6.55
C CYS A 198 -21.35 -0.15 -7.55
N SER A 199 -22.64 -0.41 -7.68
CA SER A 199 -23.22 -1.44 -8.57
C SER A 199 -23.23 -1.07 -10.05
N ASN A 200 -22.66 0.08 -10.40
CA ASN A 200 -22.52 0.48 -11.80
C ASN A 200 -21.66 -0.53 -12.57
N ARG A 201 -22.08 -0.90 -13.79
CA ARG A 201 -21.47 -1.95 -14.62
C ARG A 201 -20.00 -1.73 -14.90
N GLN A 202 -19.58 -0.47 -15.14
CA GLN A 202 -18.18 -0.13 -15.42
C GLN A 202 -17.30 -0.42 -14.20
N ASN A 203 -17.78 -0.07 -13.00
CA ASN A 203 -17.08 -0.36 -11.76
C ASN A 203 -16.95 -1.86 -11.52
N GLN A 204 -18.04 -2.61 -11.66
CA GLN A 204 -18.03 -4.07 -11.50
C GLN A 204 -17.06 -4.74 -12.47
N PHE A 205 -17.05 -4.28 -13.73
CA PHE A 205 -16.14 -4.81 -14.74
C PHE A 205 -14.67 -4.50 -14.42
N LEU A 206 -14.35 -3.27 -13.99
CA LEU A 206 -13.00 -2.89 -13.55
C LEU A 206 -12.54 -3.79 -12.39
N HIS A 207 -13.41 -4.01 -11.40
CA HIS A 207 -13.11 -4.91 -10.28
C HIS A 207 -12.89 -6.36 -10.73
N LYS A 208 -13.69 -6.87 -11.70
CA LYS A 208 -13.52 -8.21 -12.27
C LYS A 208 -12.17 -8.34 -12.98
N THR A 209 -11.79 -7.36 -13.80
CA THR A 209 -10.50 -7.32 -14.51
C THR A 209 -9.31 -7.28 -13.54
N LEU A 210 -9.33 -6.37 -12.56
CA LEU A 210 -8.26 -6.27 -11.57
C LEU A 210 -8.14 -7.53 -10.71
N ARG A 211 -9.26 -8.16 -10.38
CA ARG A 211 -9.29 -9.43 -9.65
C ARG A 211 -8.71 -10.56 -10.49
N ALA A 212 -9.07 -10.68 -11.76
CA ALA A 212 -8.51 -11.69 -12.67
C ALA A 212 -6.98 -11.55 -12.78
N LEU A 213 -6.48 -10.32 -12.97
CA LEU A 213 -5.04 -10.04 -12.96
C LEU A 213 -4.37 -10.43 -11.63
N SER A 214 -5.04 -10.21 -10.49
CA SER A 214 -4.48 -10.53 -9.17
C SER A 214 -4.41 -12.04 -8.88
N PHE A 215 -5.22 -12.85 -9.57
CA PHE A 215 -5.22 -14.31 -9.46
C PHE A 215 -4.33 -14.99 -10.51
N ASN A 216 -3.84 -14.26 -11.50
CA ASN A 216 -2.91 -14.82 -12.48
C ASN A 216 -1.59 -15.16 -11.79
N LYS A 217 -1.28 -16.47 -11.75
CA LYS A 217 -0.07 -17.01 -11.10
C LYS A 217 1.21 -16.83 -11.93
N GLU A 218 1.07 -16.53 -13.22
CA GLU A 218 2.20 -16.37 -14.14
C GLU A 218 2.86 -15.00 -13.99
N ILE A 219 2.10 -13.99 -13.54
CA ILE A 219 2.57 -12.61 -13.48
C ILE A 219 2.60 -12.05 -12.06
N LYS A 220 3.50 -11.10 -11.84
CA LYS A 220 3.58 -10.29 -10.63
C LYS A 220 3.47 -8.82 -10.99
N VAL A 221 2.41 -8.17 -10.50
CA VAL A 221 2.23 -6.72 -10.67
C VAL A 221 2.87 -5.99 -9.50
N CYS A 222 3.84 -5.14 -9.77
CA CYS A 222 4.56 -4.39 -8.76
C CYS A 222 4.70 -2.91 -9.13
N LYS A 223 5.10 -2.11 -8.15
CA LYS A 223 5.38 -0.69 -8.30
C LYS A 223 6.84 -0.48 -8.74
N TYR A 224 7.12 0.60 -9.49
CA TYR A 224 8.48 1.10 -9.66
C TYR A 224 9.12 1.42 -8.31
N ASP A 225 10.41 1.18 -8.18
CA ASP A 225 11.21 1.63 -7.03
C ASP A 225 11.15 3.16 -6.90
N LYS A 226 11.42 3.86 -7.99
CA LYS A 226 11.32 5.33 -8.07
C LYS A 226 10.20 5.75 -9.03
N GLY A 227 9.28 6.61 -8.58
CA GLY A 227 8.15 7.10 -9.37
C GLY A 227 6.82 6.37 -9.15
N ASN A 228 5.83 6.63 -10.02
CA ASN A 228 4.45 6.12 -9.90
C ASN A 228 4.09 5.10 -11.00
N GLY A 229 5.07 4.43 -11.61
CA GLY A 229 4.83 3.43 -12.63
C GLY A 229 4.38 2.07 -12.07
N VAL A 230 3.86 1.26 -12.98
CA VAL A 230 3.42 -0.13 -12.75
C VAL A 230 4.27 -1.05 -13.61
N VAL A 231 4.85 -2.07 -13.01
CA VAL A 231 5.61 -3.12 -13.71
C VAL A 231 4.87 -4.42 -13.62
N VAL A 232 4.82 -5.15 -14.71
CA VAL A 232 4.37 -6.54 -14.75
C VAL A 232 5.58 -7.41 -15.08
N LEU A 233 5.92 -8.34 -14.20
CA LEU A 233 7.02 -9.28 -14.33
C LEU A 233 6.46 -10.70 -14.43
N ASN A 234 7.21 -11.64 -15.03
CA ASN A 234 6.94 -13.05 -14.80
C ASN A 234 7.11 -13.36 -13.31
N CYS A 235 6.22 -14.17 -12.76
CA CYS A 235 6.27 -14.54 -11.33
C CYS A 235 7.58 -15.25 -10.99
N ILE A 236 8.06 -16.13 -11.88
CA ILE A 236 9.33 -16.86 -11.73
C ILE A 236 10.50 -15.87 -11.68
N ASP A 237 10.58 -14.93 -12.61
CA ASP A 237 11.68 -13.95 -12.68
C ASP A 237 11.73 -13.07 -11.43
N TYR A 238 10.54 -12.66 -10.94
CA TYR A 238 10.44 -11.90 -9.71
C TYR A 238 11.01 -12.66 -8.50
N PHE A 239 10.67 -13.94 -8.37
CA PHE A 239 11.16 -14.75 -7.26
C PHE A 239 12.62 -15.12 -7.42
N ASN A 240 13.12 -15.44 -8.63
CA ASN A 240 14.52 -15.70 -8.86
C ASN A 240 15.40 -14.50 -8.47
N LYS A 241 14.96 -13.28 -8.82
CA LYS A 241 15.65 -12.04 -8.40
C LYS A 241 15.62 -11.81 -6.88
N LEU A 242 14.61 -12.28 -6.17
CA LEU A 242 14.61 -12.26 -4.70
C LEU A 242 15.45 -13.37 -4.10
N ASP A 243 15.47 -14.57 -4.71
CA ASP A 243 16.29 -15.68 -4.26
C ASP A 243 17.78 -15.31 -4.27
N THR A 244 18.27 -14.66 -5.33
CA THR A 244 19.68 -14.20 -5.39
C THR A 244 20.04 -13.23 -4.26
N ILE A 245 19.06 -12.49 -3.73
CA ILE A 245 19.29 -11.57 -2.61
C ILE A 245 19.28 -12.32 -1.28
N VAL A 246 18.30 -13.24 -1.07
CA VAL A 246 18.11 -13.93 0.22
C VAL A 246 19.14 -15.03 0.44
N LEU A 247 19.68 -15.61 -0.64
CA LEU A 247 20.72 -16.65 -0.59
C LEU A 247 22.12 -16.10 -0.34
N ASP A 248 22.29 -14.78 -0.31
CA ASP A 248 23.52 -14.12 0.14
C ASP A 248 23.69 -14.38 1.65
N ARG A 249 24.54 -15.36 1.99
CA ARG A 249 24.74 -15.83 3.38
C ARG A 249 25.46 -14.83 4.26
N ASP A 250 26.20 -13.91 3.68
CA ASP A 250 26.86 -12.82 4.40
C ASP A 250 25.85 -11.81 4.94
N LYS A 251 24.65 -11.75 4.34
CA LYS A 251 23.60 -10.81 4.71
C LYS A 251 22.40 -11.45 5.39
N PHE A 252 22.05 -12.69 5.04
CA PHE A 252 20.84 -13.34 5.53
C PHE A 252 21.10 -14.79 5.92
N GLN A 253 20.57 -15.17 7.09
CA GLN A 253 20.65 -16.55 7.60
C GLN A 253 19.25 -17.15 7.74
N GLU A 254 19.08 -18.38 7.29
CA GLU A 254 17.85 -19.16 7.49
C GLU A 254 17.80 -19.65 8.94
N ILE A 255 16.63 -19.49 9.57
CA ILE A 255 16.37 -19.96 10.93
C ILE A 255 15.62 -21.29 10.85
N ALA A 256 16.21 -22.35 11.38
CA ALA A 256 15.54 -23.63 11.53
C ALA A 256 14.37 -23.49 12.52
N VAL A 257 13.20 -23.99 12.14
CA VAL A 257 12.01 -24.04 13.00
C VAL A 257 11.74 -25.49 13.32
N ASP A 258 12.01 -25.91 14.55
CA ASP A 258 11.60 -27.21 15.03
C ASP A 258 10.07 -27.22 15.22
N GLN A 259 9.39 -28.25 14.72
CA GLN A 259 7.94 -28.40 14.85
C GLN A 259 7.50 -28.60 16.30
N ASN A 260 8.39 -29.09 17.17
CA ASN A 260 8.14 -29.36 18.58
C ASN A 260 8.47 -28.19 19.52
N GLU A 261 9.13 -27.13 19.02
CA GLU A 261 9.45 -25.94 19.80
C GLU A 261 8.44 -24.81 19.59
N LEU A 262 8.36 -23.95 20.62
CA LEU A 262 7.61 -22.70 20.51
C LEU A 262 8.15 -21.87 19.35
N HIS A 263 7.27 -21.52 18.41
CA HIS A 263 7.64 -20.76 17.23
C HIS A 263 8.56 -19.58 17.60
N PRO A 264 9.69 -19.36 16.90
CA PRO A 264 10.70 -18.33 17.27
C PRO A 264 10.12 -16.94 17.54
N ILE A 265 9.06 -16.55 16.80
CA ILE A 265 8.35 -15.27 17.01
C ILE A 265 7.72 -15.18 18.39
N VAL A 266 7.12 -16.26 18.88
CA VAL A 266 6.50 -16.32 20.22
C VAL A 266 7.58 -16.30 21.30
N ARG A 267 8.74 -16.91 21.04
CA ARG A 267 9.91 -16.84 21.93
C ARG A 267 10.40 -15.39 22.05
N ASN A 268 10.56 -14.68 20.95
CA ASN A 268 10.97 -13.27 20.96
C ASN A 268 9.97 -12.38 21.71
N GLU A 269 8.67 -12.60 21.54
CA GLU A 269 7.64 -11.87 22.31
C GLU A 269 7.84 -12.04 23.82
N LYS A 270 8.03 -13.26 24.30
CA LYS A 270 8.25 -13.55 25.72
C LYS A 270 9.54 -12.92 26.22
N THR A 271 10.61 -12.98 25.45
CA THR A 271 11.90 -12.40 25.81
C THR A 271 11.80 -10.88 25.92
N ILE A 272 11.17 -10.20 24.96
CA ILE A 272 10.96 -8.74 25.01
C ILE A 272 10.05 -8.39 26.20
N ALA A 273 8.99 -9.16 26.44
CA ALA A 273 8.07 -8.94 27.56
C ALA A 273 8.75 -9.04 28.93
N SER A 274 9.82 -9.81 29.08
CA SER A 274 10.56 -9.93 30.35
C SER A 274 11.39 -8.68 30.67
N PHE A 275 11.68 -7.82 29.70
CA PHE A 275 12.52 -6.62 29.89
C PHE A 275 11.75 -5.30 29.93
N ILE A 276 10.46 -5.28 29.51
CA ILE A 276 9.74 -4.02 29.22
C ILE A 276 8.37 -3.98 29.87
N TYR A 277 7.94 -2.76 30.25
CA TYR A 277 6.61 -2.47 30.79
C TYR A 277 5.46 -2.86 29.85
N PRO A 278 4.25 -3.12 30.38
CA PRO A 278 3.10 -3.65 29.64
C PRO A 278 2.67 -2.87 28.39
N CYS A 279 2.94 -1.57 28.34
CA CYS A 279 2.53 -0.71 27.21
C CYS A 279 3.31 -0.97 25.90
N ILE A 280 4.47 -1.64 25.97
CA ILE A 280 5.31 -1.94 24.81
C ILE A 280 5.38 -3.45 24.57
N THR A 281 4.86 -4.26 25.50
CA THR A 281 4.88 -5.71 25.41
C THR A 281 4.22 -6.19 24.12
N PRO A 282 4.96 -6.90 23.26
CA PRO A 282 4.39 -7.40 22.02
C PRO A 282 3.37 -8.52 22.32
N SER A 283 2.30 -8.55 21.55
CA SER A 283 1.29 -9.60 21.62
C SER A 283 0.76 -9.90 20.23
N GLY A 284 0.83 -11.17 19.85
CA GLY A 284 0.36 -11.61 18.55
C GLY A 284 1.19 -11.07 17.39
N SER A 285 2.50 -11.03 17.56
CA SER A 285 3.46 -10.54 16.56
C SER A 285 3.49 -11.42 15.31
N GLN A 286 3.82 -10.82 14.18
CA GLN A 286 3.97 -11.53 12.91
C GLN A 286 5.40 -11.42 12.42
N PRO A 287 5.89 -12.37 11.61
CA PRO A 287 7.19 -12.21 10.99
C PRO A 287 7.20 -11.00 10.06
N GLY A 288 8.32 -10.35 9.93
CA GLY A 288 8.58 -9.38 8.88
C GLY A 288 8.27 -9.98 7.50
N LYS A 289 8.06 -9.14 6.50
CA LYS A 289 7.69 -9.59 5.15
C LYS A 289 8.61 -8.99 4.12
N LEU A 290 9.37 -9.85 3.45
CA LEU A 290 10.23 -9.45 2.35
C LEU A 290 9.41 -9.28 1.08
N TYR A 291 9.70 -8.21 0.33
CA TYR A 291 9.23 -7.97 -1.04
C TYR A 291 10.21 -7.09 -1.81
N GLY A 292 10.15 -7.14 -3.15
CA GLY A 292 11.03 -6.38 -4.03
C GLY A 292 10.30 -5.26 -4.77
N LEU A 293 10.98 -4.12 -4.94
CA LEU A 293 10.56 -3.04 -5.82
C LEU A 293 11.48 -3.01 -7.06
N CYS A 294 10.90 -2.95 -8.26
CA CYS A 294 11.67 -3.03 -9.50
C CYS A 294 12.40 -1.73 -9.82
N LYS A 295 13.74 -1.79 -9.97
CA LYS A 295 14.59 -0.67 -10.40
C LYS A 295 14.64 -0.62 -11.93
N VAL A 296 13.56 -0.17 -12.56
CA VAL A 296 13.40 -0.12 -14.03
C VAL A 296 14.45 0.75 -14.76
N HIS A 297 15.16 1.59 -14.03
CA HIS A 297 16.22 2.46 -14.57
C HIS A 297 17.62 1.82 -14.59
N LYS A 298 17.75 0.59 -14.07
CA LYS A 298 19.03 -0.14 -14.07
C LYS A 298 18.95 -1.32 -15.02
N ALA A 299 20.04 -1.63 -15.71
CA ALA A 299 20.15 -2.80 -16.57
C ALA A 299 19.74 -4.07 -15.82
N GLY A 300 19.03 -4.99 -16.49
CA GLY A 300 18.51 -6.21 -15.89
C GLY A 300 17.33 -6.01 -14.92
N ASN A 301 16.88 -4.78 -14.70
CA ASN A 301 15.74 -4.46 -13.81
C ASN A 301 15.86 -5.17 -12.44
N PRO A 302 16.94 -4.94 -11.65
CA PRO A 302 17.11 -5.58 -10.36
C PRO A 302 16.03 -5.15 -9.38
N LEU A 303 15.81 -5.93 -8.31
CA LEU A 303 14.88 -5.57 -7.25
C LEU A 303 15.61 -4.86 -6.10
N ARG A 304 14.93 -3.87 -5.51
CA ARG A 304 15.29 -3.35 -4.19
C ARG A 304 14.58 -4.21 -3.14
N PRO A 305 15.29 -4.94 -2.26
CA PRO A 305 14.64 -5.68 -1.20
C PRO A 305 14.09 -4.70 -0.15
N VAL A 306 12.88 -4.94 0.30
CA VAL A 306 12.24 -4.21 1.41
C VAL A 306 11.70 -5.22 2.40
N ILE A 307 12.16 -5.15 3.65
CA ILE A 307 11.67 -5.98 4.76
C ILE A 307 10.70 -5.14 5.58
N SER A 308 9.41 -5.43 5.44
CA SER A 308 8.39 -4.73 6.24
C SER A 308 8.36 -5.30 7.65
N MET A 309 8.79 -4.52 8.64
CA MET A 309 8.78 -4.89 10.06
C MET A 309 7.48 -4.54 10.79
N ILE A 310 6.49 -3.98 10.10
CA ILE A 310 5.20 -3.60 10.72
C ILE A 310 4.48 -4.85 11.26
N GLY A 311 4.23 -4.87 12.57
CA GLY A 311 3.55 -5.97 13.27
C GLY A 311 4.49 -7.05 13.77
N THR A 312 5.81 -6.89 13.64
CA THR A 312 6.79 -7.75 14.33
C THR A 312 6.90 -7.40 15.81
N ALA A 313 7.46 -8.30 16.61
CA ALA A 313 7.69 -8.08 18.03
C ALA A 313 8.58 -6.87 18.28
N GLU A 314 9.57 -6.68 17.43
CA GLU A 314 10.60 -5.67 17.56
C GLU A 314 10.12 -4.25 17.13
N TYR A 315 9.03 -4.14 16.34
CA TYR A 315 8.64 -2.88 15.73
C TYR A 315 8.31 -1.75 16.71
N ASN A 316 7.52 -2.05 17.74
CA ASN A 316 7.15 -1.07 18.76
C ASN A 316 8.32 -0.77 19.69
N LEU A 317 9.14 -1.79 20.01
CA LEU A 317 10.39 -1.62 20.73
C LEU A 317 11.35 -0.68 19.99
N ALA A 318 11.54 -0.91 18.70
CA ALA A 318 12.35 -0.05 17.85
C ALA A 318 11.87 1.42 17.86
N LYS A 319 10.56 1.65 17.75
CA LYS A 319 9.97 2.99 17.89
C LYS A 319 10.19 3.63 19.26
N TYR A 320 10.16 2.83 20.31
CA TYR A 320 10.37 3.32 21.66
C TYR A 320 11.84 3.73 21.86
N LEU A 321 12.77 2.90 21.44
CA LEU A 321 14.21 3.16 21.55
C LEU A 321 14.65 4.35 20.70
N ASP A 322 14.04 4.54 19.51
CA ASP A 322 14.30 5.66 18.62
C ASP A 322 14.12 7.04 19.28
N LYS A 323 13.20 7.14 20.27
CA LYS A 323 12.97 8.37 21.05
C LYS A 323 14.18 8.81 21.89
N PHE A 324 15.09 7.90 22.19
CA PHE A 324 16.31 8.18 22.95
C PHE A 324 17.52 8.37 22.04
N ILE A 325 17.49 7.80 20.83
CA ILE A 325 18.58 7.94 19.86
C ILE A 325 18.50 9.27 19.12
N LYS A 326 17.35 9.61 18.55
CA LYS A 326 17.16 10.82 17.74
C LYS A 326 17.69 12.12 18.37
N PRO A 327 17.42 12.44 19.64
CA PRO A 327 17.92 13.66 20.24
C PRO A 327 19.45 13.75 20.36
N ASN A 328 20.13 12.60 20.27
CA ASN A 328 21.57 12.47 20.44
C ASN A 328 22.35 12.29 19.13
N ILE A 329 21.67 12.36 17.97
CA ILE A 329 22.31 12.35 16.65
C ILE A 329 22.98 13.71 16.42
N ASN A 330 24.26 13.70 16.03
CA ASN A 330 24.90 14.90 15.52
C ASN A 330 24.37 15.24 14.12
N VAL A 331 23.89 16.45 13.95
CA VAL A 331 23.29 16.94 12.71
C VAL A 331 24.07 18.09 12.08
N SER A 332 25.32 18.32 12.50
CA SER A 332 26.13 19.48 12.05
C SER A 332 26.25 19.59 10.54
N HIS A 333 26.35 18.46 9.84
CA HIS A 333 26.48 18.39 8.40
C HIS A 333 25.21 17.77 7.72
N SER A 334 24.17 17.49 8.48
CA SER A 334 23.00 16.77 7.99
C SER A 334 21.76 17.66 7.90
N VAL A 335 21.03 17.55 6.80
CA VAL A 335 19.74 18.19 6.59
C VAL A 335 18.63 17.14 6.52
N ASP A 336 17.41 17.52 6.93
CA ASP A 336 16.23 16.63 6.97
C ASP A 336 15.28 16.81 5.78
N SER A 337 15.47 17.88 5.01
CA SER A 337 14.55 18.24 3.92
C SER A 337 15.25 19.00 2.79
N THR A 338 14.62 18.99 1.61
CA THR A 338 15.05 19.85 0.49
C THR A 338 14.98 21.33 0.87
N SER A 339 14.07 21.74 1.76
CA SER A 339 14.01 23.14 2.24
C SER A 339 15.26 23.48 3.01
N ALA A 340 15.61 22.69 4.02
CA ALA A 340 16.81 22.90 4.82
C ALA A 340 18.10 22.88 3.97
N PHE A 341 18.13 22.05 2.92
CA PHE A 341 19.21 22.08 1.94
C PHE A 341 19.28 23.39 1.16
N MET A 342 18.13 23.88 0.66
CA MET A 342 18.07 25.16 -0.07
C MET A 342 18.49 26.35 0.82
N ASP A 343 18.02 26.32 2.07
CA ASP A 343 18.42 27.34 3.07
C ASP A 343 19.95 27.28 3.34
N GLY A 344 20.52 26.07 3.43
CA GLY A 344 21.94 25.85 3.67
C GLY A 344 22.88 26.26 2.53
N ILE A 345 22.37 26.34 1.28
CA ILE A 345 23.18 26.80 0.13
C ILE A 345 22.89 28.26 -0.25
N GLN A 346 21.83 28.87 0.29
CA GLN A 346 21.38 30.20 -0.14
C GLN A 346 22.43 31.29 0.07
N ASP A 347 23.14 31.24 1.21
CA ASP A 347 24.13 32.25 1.60
C ASP A 347 25.56 31.87 1.18
N PHE A 348 25.75 30.72 0.54
CA PHE A 348 27.07 30.26 0.11
C PHE A 348 27.49 31.00 -1.17
N LYS A 349 28.67 31.64 -1.10
CA LYS A 349 29.30 32.33 -2.24
C LYS A 349 30.19 31.38 -3.01
N PHE A 350 29.87 31.15 -4.25
CA PHE A 350 30.68 30.38 -5.18
C PHE A 350 31.84 31.26 -5.71
N SER A 351 32.96 30.63 -5.99
CA SER A 351 34.06 31.25 -6.72
C SER A 351 34.10 30.69 -8.14
N GLU A 352 34.62 31.49 -9.08
CA GLU A 352 34.76 31.06 -10.46
C GLU A 352 35.63 29.81 -10.57
N GLY A 353 35.05 28.74 -11.12
CA GLY A 353 35.67 27.44 -11.29
C GLY A 353 35.48 26.46 -10.13
N ASP A 354 34.70 26.80 -9.09
CA ASP A 354 34.29 25.85 -8.05
C ASP A 354 33.61 24.62 -8.65
N GLN A 355 33.92 23.46 -8.10
CA GLN A 355 33.39 22.17 -8.56
C GLN A 355 32.36 21.64 -7.60
N MET A 356 31.12 21.46 -8.09
CA MET A 356 30.08 20.73 -7.34
C MET A 356 30.21 19.24 -7.61
N VAL A 357 30.11 18.43 -6.56
CA VAL A 357 30.02 16.96 -6.65
C VAL A 357 28.97 16.45 -5.71
N SER A 358 28.41 15.30 -6.05
CA SER A 358 27.54 14.55 -5.14
C SER A 358 28.18 13.21 -4.82
N PHE A 359 28.22 12.83 -3.54
CA PHE A 359 28.61 11.50 -3.12
C PHE A 359 27.38 10.72 -2.68
N ASP A 360 27.36 9.41 -2.97
CA ASP A 360 26.32 8.46 -2.56
C ASP A 360 26.96 7.34 -1.74
N VAL A 361 26.39 7.01 -0.58
CA VAL A 361 26.91 5.93 0.26
C VAL A 361 26.38 4.60 -0.27
N CYS A 362 27.32 3.71 -0.63
CA CYS A 362 26.96 2.41 -1.19
C CYS A 362 26.17 1.56 -0.21
N SER A 363 24.87 1.30 -0.52
CA SER A 363 24.02 0.38 0.25
C SER A 363 24.04 0.65 1.76
N LEU A 364 23.99 1.90 2.21
CA LEU A 364 24.18 2.33 3.58
C LEU A 364 23.49 1.43 4.61
N PHE A 365 22.18 1.19 4.50
CA PHE A 365 21.41 0.44 5.50
C PHE A 365 21.89 -1.01 5.71
N THR A 366 22.42 -1.65 4.69
CA THR A 366 22.94 -3.03 4.77
C THR A 366 24.39 -3.10 5.19
N ASN A 367 25.08 -1.98 5.24
CA ASN A 367 26.51 -1.88 5.51
C ASN A 367 26.84 -1.15 6.82
N VAL A 368 25.84 -0.64 7.56
CA VAL A 368 26.04 -0.08 8.91
C VAL A 368 26.48 -1.18 9.86
N PRO A 369 27.68 -1.08 10.50
CA PRO A 369 28.15 -2.09 11.44
C PRO A 369 27.35 -1.98 12.75
N LEU A 370 26.46 -2.96 12.98
CA LEU A 370 25.46 -2.88 14.06
C LEU A 370 26.09 -2.86 15.46
N ASP A 371 26.99 -3.77 15.74
CA ASP A 371 27.58 -3.90 17.09
C ASP A 371 28.38 -2.65 17.44
N GLU A 372 29.19 -2.12 16.51
CA GLU A 372 29.94 -0.87 16.70
C GLU A 372 28.96 0.30 16.91
N THR A 373 27.96 0.44 16.07
CA THR A 373 26.96 1.51 16.14
C THR A 373 26.17 1.48 17.46
N ILE A 374 25.76 0.29 17.91
CA ILE A 374 25.03 0.12 19.19
C ILE A 374 25.89 0.55 20.39
N ASN A 375 27.17 0.18 20.40
CA ASN A 375 28.08 0.55 21.48
C ASN A 375 28.30 2.09 21.51
N LEU A 376 28.60 2.70 20.36
CA LEU A 376 28.79 4.14 20.24
C LEU A 376 27.53 4.94 20.65
N ILE A 377 26.35 4.51 20.22
CA ILE A 377 25.07 5.11 20.65
C ILE A 377 24.89 4.98 22.16
N SER A 378 25.17 3.82 22.69
CA SER A 378 25.03 3.55 24.13
C SER A 378 25.93 4.45 24.95
N GLU A 379 27.19 4.61 24.55
CA GLU A 379 28.12 5.54 25.19
C GLU A 379 27.61 6.98 25.11
N LYS A 380 27.20 7.46 23.93
CA LYS A 380 26.68 8.82 23.75
C LYS A 380 25.41 9.10 24.57
N VAL A 381 24.49 8.13 24.65
CA VAL A 381 23.22 8.27 25.39
C VAL A 381 23.45 8.31 26.91
N TYR A 382 24.48 7.63 27.43
CA TYR A 382 24.78 7.59 28.87
C TYR A 382 25.98 8.47 29.30
N ALA A 383 26.53 9.26 28.39
CA ALA A 383 27.68 10.14 28.65
C ALA A 383 27.39 11.38 29.53
N GLY A 384 26.24 11.49 30.17
CA GLY A 384 25.87 12.61 31.04
C GLY A 384 25.48 13.92 30.31
N THR A 385 25.85 14.06 29.03
CA THR A 385 25.48 15.20 28.16
C THR A 385 24.24 14.94 27.31
N SER A 386 23.61 13.78 27.50
CA SER A 386 22.46 13.33 26.69
C SER A 386 21.22 14.18 26.97
N LYS A 387 20.54 14.61 25.89
CA LYS A 387 19.26 15.31 25.96
C LYS A 387 18.11 14.44 26.52
N LYS A 388 18.25 13.12 26.42
CA LYS A 388 17.23 12.17 26.89
C LYS A 388 17.84 10.80 27.17
N VAL A 389 17.80 10.37 28.43
CA VAL A 389 18.32 9.07 28.89
C VAL A 389 17.17 8.09 29.11
N PRO A 390 17.30 6.80 28.72
CA PRO A 390 16.29 5.78 29.02
C PRO A 390 16.18 5.50 30.53
N PRO A 391 14.99 5.04 31.03
CA PRO A 391 14.79 4.76 32.47
C PRO A 391 15.33 3.37 32.87
N PHE A 392 16.38 2.86 32.25
CA PHE A 392 17.03 1.58 32.54
C PHE A 392 18.54 1.65 32.27
N SER A 393 19.29 0.65 32.77
CA SER A 393 20.74 0.66 32.64
C SER A 393 21.25 0.54 31.21
N GLN A 394 22.48 1.01 30.97
CA GLN A 394 23.17 0.92 29.70
C GLN A 394 23.23 -0.52 29.16
N LYS A 395 23.52 -1.50 30.03
CA LYS A 395 23.54 -2.94 29.67
C LYS A 395 22.19 -3.42 29.12
N VAL A 396 21.09 -2.96 29.74
CA VAL A 396 19.73 -3.28 29.27
C VAL A 396 19.44 -2.58 27.94
N PHE A 397 19.86 -1.33 27.79
CA PHE A 397 19.69 -0.59 26.54
C PHE A 397 20.37 -1.28 25.35
N ILE A 398 21.62 -1.73 25.52
CA ILE A 398 22.34 -2.49 24.49
C ILE A 398 21.60 -3.78 24.13
N LYS A 399 21.12 -4.54 25.12
CA LYS A 399 20.34 -5.76 24.89
C LYS A 399 19.08 -5.46 24.09
N LEU A 400 18.34 -4.42 24.45
CA LEU A 400 17.11 -4.05 23.77
C LEU A 400 17.37 -3.56 22.35
N LEU A 401 18.46 -2.83 22.09
CA LEU A 401 18.85 -2.44 20.72
C LEU A 401 19.20 -3.66 19.88
N LYS A 402 19.95 -4.63 20.41
CA LYS A 402 20.25 -5.89 19.72
C LYS A 402 18.97 -6.65 19.38
N PHE A 403 17.99 -6.73 20.29
CA PHE A 403 16.68 -7.31 19.98
C PHE A 403 15.91 -6.52 18.91
N ALA A 404 15.92 -5.21 18.98
CA ALA A 404 15.18 -4.37 18.04
C ALA A 404 15.74 -4.40 16.61
N THR A 405 17.00 -4.83 16.46
CA THR A 405 17.69 -4.96 15.16
C THR A 405 17.74 -6.39 14.62
N SER A 406 17.53 -7.42 15.46
CA SER A 406 17.56 -8.83 15.08
C SER A 406 16.24 -9.37 14.52
N GLY A 407 15.47 -8.52 13.82
CA GLY A 407 14.14 -8.87 13.35
C GLY A 407 14.12 -10.03 12.36
N MET A 408 13.15 -10.95 12.57
CA MET A 408 12.92 -12.08 11.67
C MET A 408 11.91 -11.75 10.59
N PHE A 409 12.11 -12.28 9.40
CA PHE A 409 11.16 -12.15 8.29
C PHE A 409 10.89 -13.48 7.61
N MET A 410 9.71 -13.57 6.99
CA MET A 410 9.28 -14.74 6.24
C MET A 410 9.47 -14.54 4.74
N TYR A 411 10.06 -15.55 4.11
CA TYR A 411 10.17 -15.67 2.66
C TYR A 411 9.97 -17.13 2.23
N LYS A 412 9.07 -17.40 1.27
CA LYS A 412 8.73 -18.76 0.79
C LYS A 412 8.46 -19.77 1.91
N ASN A 413 7.72 -19.36 2.94
CA ASN A 413 7.38 -20.14 4.15
C ASN A 413 8.57 -20.52 5.06
N LYS A 414 9.76 -19.99 4.82
CA LYS A 414 10.93 -20.12 5.69
C LYS A 414 11.19 -18.83 6.44
N LEU A 415 11.78 -18.93 7.63
CA LEU A 415 12.19 -17.78 8.43
C LEU A 415 13.66 -17.46 8.18
N TYR A 416 13.95 -16.17 8.06
CA TYR A 416 15.29 -15.62 7.90
C TYR A 416 15.51 -14.49 8.89
N THR A 417 16.77 -14.28 9.25
CA THR A 417 17.24 -13.07 9.94
C THR A 417 18.30 -12.37 9.10
N GLN A 418 18.44 -11.07 9.28
CA GLN A 418 19.53 -10.30 8.69
C GLN A 418 20.75 -10.44 9.61
N VAL A 419 21.92 -10.77 9.06
CA VAL A 419 23.15 -11.04 9.83
C VAL A 419 23.75 -9.75 10.34
N ASP A 420 23.89 -8.74 9.47
CA ASP A 420 24.43 -7.41 9.79
C ASP A 420 23.66 -6.33 9.05
N GLY A 421 23.90 -5.06 9.39
CA GLY A 421 23.14 -3.94 8.84
C GLY A 421 21.73 -3.81 9.42
N VAL A 422 20.97 -2.84 8.92
CA VAL A 422 19.63 -2.53 9.41
C VAL A 422 18.58 -2.78 8.34
N ALA A 423 17.49 -3.45 8.70
CA ALA A 423 16.38 -3.66 7.79
C ALA A 423 15.77 -2.32 7.34
N MET A 424 15.64 -2.09 6.02
CA MET A 424 15.08 -0.85 5.44
C MET A 424 13.66 -0.51 5.92
N GLY A 425 12.94 -1.45 6.56
CA GLY A 425 11.62 -1.23 7.13
C GLY A 425 11.58 -1.15 8.64
N SER A 426 12.73 -1.15 9.32
CA SER A 426 12.84 -0.93 10.77
C SER A 426 12.73 0.56 11.10
N PRO A 427 12.00 0.93 12.18
CA PRO A 427 11.98 2.32 12.65
C PRO A 427 13.36 2.86 13.07
N LEU A 428 14.27 1.99 13.51
CA LEU A 428 15.64 2.36 13.91
C LEU A 428 16.58 2.59 12.72
N GLY A 429 16.27 2.05 11.54
CA GLY A 429 17.16 2.10 10.39
C GLY A 429 17.72 3.48 10.08
N PRO A 430 16.87 4.49 9.85
CA PRO A 430 17.32 5.84 9.55
C PRO A 430 18.15 6.48 10.68
N SER A 431 17.78 6.23 11.95
CA SER A 431 18.46 6.82 13.10
C SER A 431 19.84 6.22 13.33
N LEU A 432 19.97 4.88 13.20
CA LEU A 432 21.26 4.19 13.31
C LEU A 432 22.21 4.62 12.19
N ALA A 433 21.72 4.66 10.95
CA ALA A 433 22.51 5.08 9.79
C ALA A 433 22.97 6.55 9.92
N ASN A 434 22.08 7.47 10.30
CA ASN A 434 22.43 8.86 10.50
C ASN A 434 23.41 9.08 11.66
N PHE A 435 23.22 8.32 12.75
CA PHE A 435 24.14 8.39 13.88
C PHE A 435 25.55 7.96 13.48
N PHE A 436 25.66 6.80 12.82
CA PHE A 436 26.95 6.25 12.43
C PHE A 436 27.69 7.15 11.43
N LEU A 437 27.00 7.67 10.41
CA LEU A 437 27.61 8.63 9.47
C LEU A 437 28.00 9.94 10.16
N GLY A 438 27.15 10.47 11.04
CA GLY A 438 27.49 11.67 11.81
C GLY A 438 28.72 11.48 12.71
N TYR A 439 28.88 10.28 13.29
CA TYR A 439 30.09 9.92 14.04
C TYR A 439 31.35 9.88 13.15
N LEU A 440 31.24 9.27 11.96
CA LEU A 440 32.35 9.26 11.00
C LEU A 440 32.71 10.67 10.54
N GLU A 441 31.73 11.52 10.25
CA GLU A 441 31.93 12.93 9.88
C GLU A 441 32.67 13.69 10.97
N GLU A 442 32.23 13.55 12.22
CA GLU A 442 32.80 14.28 13.36
C GLU A 442 34.26 13.91 13.64
N LEU A 443 34.62 12.63 13.52
CA LEU A 443 35.92 12.13 14.00
C LEU A 443 36.90 11.74 12.90
N LYS A 444 36.43 11.38 11.70
CA LYS A 444 37.30 10.76 10.71
C LYS A 444 37.28 11.44 9.33
N LEU A 445 36.12 11.81 8.80
CA LEU A 445 36.03 12.27 7.41
C LEU A 445 36.72 13.62 7.21
N PHE A 446 36.68 14.49 8.21
CA PHE A 446 37.31 15.83 8.19
C PHE A 446 38.65 15.90 8.94
N SER A 447 39.27 14.75 9.18
CA SER A 447 40.58 14.70 9.91
C SER A 447 41.75 15.34 9.17
N ASN A 448 41.62 15.50 7.84
CA ASN A 448 42.63 16.20 7.03
C ASN A 448 42.06 17.52 6.46
N PRO A 449 42.30 18.68 7.10
CA PRO A 449 41.77 19.99 6.68
C PRO A 449 42.09 20.37 5.23
N ASN A 450 43.25 19.94 4.70
CA ASN A 450 43.69 20.30 3.35
C ASN A 450 42.85 19.60 2.25
N LEU A 451 42.09 18.55 2.60
CA LEU A 451 41.23 17.82 1.66
C LEU A 451 39.77 18.24 1.77
N ASN A 452 39.40 18.99 2.79
CA ASN A 452 38.03 19.31 3.11
C ASN A 452 37.38 20.18 2.02
N PRO A 453 36.10 19.88 1.65
CA PRO A 453 35.32 20.72 0.75
C PRO A 453 34.98 22.07 1.40
N LYS A 454 34.82 23.13 0.58
CA LYS A 454 34.31 24.44 1.03
C LYS A 454 32.91 24.38 1.62
N LEU A 455 32.09 23.47 1.09
CA LEU A 455 30.73 23.20 1.56
C LEU A 455 30.48 21.70 1.54
N TYR A 456 29.88 21.18 2.60
CA TYR A 456 29.46 19.78 2.70
C TYR A 456 28.08 19.69 3.38
N ILE A 457 27.10 19.14 2.70
CA ILE A 457 25.74 18.96 3.21
C ILE A 457 25.28 17.55 2.89
N ARG A 458 24.87 16.80 3.91
CA ARG A 458 24.40 15.43 3.78
C ARG A 458 22.89 15.30 4.01
N TYR A 459 22.23 14.53 3.17
CA TYR A 459 20.85 14.10 3.34
C TYR A 459 20.81 12.57 3.33
N VAL A 460 20.82 11.96 4.52
CA VAL A 460 20.88 10.50 4.76
C VAL A 460 22.13 9.89 4.09
N ASP A 461 21.99 9.32 2.88
CA ASP A 461 23.03 8.70 2.05
C ASP A 461 23.54 9.59 0.92
N ASP A 462 22.78 10.61 0.51
CA ASP A 462 23.14 11.57 -0.52
C ASP A 462 23.93 12.75 0.08
N ILE A 463 25.09 13.10 -0.48
CA ILE A 463 25.96 14.19 -0.02
C ILE A 463 26.18 15.18 -1.15
N PHE A 464 26.04 16.46 -0.85
CA PHE A 464 26.42 17.57 -1.73
C PHE A 464 27.70 18.23 -1.20
N ALA A 465 28.70 18.41 -2.07
CA ALA A 465 29.92 19.05 -1.71
C ALA A 465 30.41 20.01 -2.79
N VAL A 466 31.11 21.09 -2.36
CA VAL A 466 31.74 22.07 -3.24
C VAL A 466 33.23 22.13 -2.92
N PHE A 467 34.06 21.97 -3.95
CA PHE A 467 35.51 22.04 -3.88
C PHE A 467 36.01 23.25 -4.63
N ASP A 468 37.12 23.80 -4.18
CA ASP A 468 37.82 24.87 -4.87
C ASP A 468 38.33 24.42 -6.24
N LYS A 469 38.46 25.35 -7.19
CA LYS A 469 38.98 25.13 -8.55
C LYS A 469 40.29 24.35 -8.57
N ASN A 470 41.19 24.64 -7.63
CA ASN A 470 42.53 24.08 -7.56
C ASN A 470 42.58 22.76 -6.74
N THR A 471 41.49 22.40 -6.09
CA THR A 471 41.42 21.23 -5.21
C THR A 471 40.63 20.10 -5.90
N SER A 472 41.34 19.02 -6.27
CA SER A 472 40.65 17.82 -6.76
C SER A 472 39.84 17.19 -5.64
N PHE A 473 38.60 16.77 -5.93
CA PHE A 473 37.77 15.97 -4.99
C PHE A 473 38.25 14.54 -4.85
N GLN A 474 39.09 14.04 -5.76
CA GLN A 474 39.51 12.62 -5.78
C GLN A 474 40.32 12.24 -4.51
N PRO A 475 41.31 13.03 -4.03
CA PRO A 475 41.96 12.71 -2.78
C PRO A 475 41.02 12.69 -1.56
N PHE A 476 40.01 13.56 -1.54
CA PHE A 476 38.97 13.48 -0.50
C PHE A 476 38.13 12.19 -0.60
N LEU A 477 37.70 11.80 -1.81
CA LEU A 477 36.98 10.53 -2.03
C LEU A 477 37.81 9.33 -1.58
N ASP A 478 39.09 9.30 -1.92
CA ASP A 478 39.98 8.22 -1.53
C ASP A 478 40.17 8.21 0.00
N HIS A 479 40.35 9.40 0.61
CA HIS A 479 40.45 9.56 2.06
C HIS A 479 39.19 9.00 2.76
N ILE A 480 37.98 9.44 2.40
CA ILE A 480 36.74 8.98 3.06
C ILE A 480 36.48 7.51 2.84
N ASN A 481 36.91 6.93 1.71
CA ASN A 481 36.80 5.49 1.42
C ASN A 481 37.74 4.60 2.24
N HIS A 482 38.79 5.17 2.83
CA HIS A 482 39.71 4.46 3.72
C HIS A 482 39.31 4.52 5.19
N GLN A 483 38.33 5.38 5.58
CA GLN A 483 37.98 5.60 6.98
C GLN A 483 37.26 4.42 7.64
N HIS A 484 36.53 3.62 6.84
CA HIS A 484 35.82 2.44 7.37
C HIS A 484 35.71 1.32 6.31
N PRO A 485 35.92 0.04 6.69
CA PRO A 485 35.89 -1.07 5.72
C PRO A 485 34.51 -1.27 5.07
N ASN A 486 33.42 -1.12 5.83
CA ASN A 486 32.06 -1.37 5.38
C ASN A 486 31.41 -0.18 4.65
N ILE A 487 31.91 1.05 4.85
CA ILE A 487 31.31 2.24 4.27
C ILE A 487 32.13 2.70 3.07
N LYS A 488 31.48 2.72 1.92
CA LYS A 488 32.09 3.14 0.65
C LYS A 488 31.25 4.22 -0.01
N PHE A 489 31.92 5.20 -0.59
CA PHE A 489 31.30 6.34 -1.27
C PHE A 489 31.58 6.25 -2.77
N THR A 490 30.56 6.56 -3.57
CA THR A 490 30.68 6.81 -5.00
C THR A 490 30.46 8.28 -5.29
N VAL A 491 30.95 8.76 -6.44
CA VAL A 491 30.86 10.17 -6.82
C VAL A 491 30.07 10.34 -8.12
N GLU A 492 29.21 11.34 -8.17
CA GLU A 492 28.58 11.89 -9.36
C GLU A 492 29.09 13.32 -9.54
N LYS A 493 29.73 13.60 -10.69
CA LYS A 493 30.31 14.89 -11.02
C LYS A 493 29.28 15.81 -11.65
N ASN A 494 29.45 17.12 -11.50
CA ASN A 494 28.71 18.08 -12.28
C ASN A 494 29.04 17.95 -13.77
N ILE A 495 28.03 18.13 -14.61
CA ILE A 495 28.19 18.21 -16.08
C ILE A 495 27.79 19.63 -16.49
N ASN A 496 28.71 20.35 -17.16
CA ASN A 496 28.48 21.73 -17.59
C ASN A 496 27.99 22.65 -16.44
N ASN A 497 28.64 22.61 -15.31
CA ASN A 497 28.31 23.38 -14.09
C ASN A 497 26.92 23.07 -13.51
N VAL A 498 26.32 21.92 -13.86
CA VAL A 498 25.00 21.50 -13.39
C VAL A 498 25.12 20.23 -12.59
N LEU A 499 24.50 20.20 -11.41
CA LEU A 499 24.40 18.99 -10.56
C LEU A 499 22.96 18.80 -10.08
N PRO A 500 22.35 17.62 -10.31
CA PRO A 500 21.07 17.26 -9.71
C PRO A 500 21.26 16.79 -8.27
N PHE A 501 20.59 17.42 -7.31
CA PHE A 501 20.60 16.98 -5.91
C PHE A 501 19.22 17.15 -5.26
N LEU A 502 18.75 16.21 -4.46
CA LEU A 502 17.44 16.21 -3.76
C LEU A 502 16.23 16.68 -4.61
N ASN A 503 16.20 16.27 -5.89
CA ASN A 503 15.24 16.71 -6.89
C ASN A 503 15.32 18.21 -7.24
N THR A 504 16.43 18.85 -6.98
CA THR A 504 16.79 20.18 -7.48
C THR A 504 17.83 20.03 -8.57
N ARG A 505 17.81 20.91 -9.56
CA ARG A 505 18.90 21.15 -10.50
C ARG A 505 19.60 22.39 -10.05
N ILE A 506 20.86 22.27 -9.72
CA ILE A 506 21.71 23.37 -9.25
C ILE A 506 22.70 23.68 -10.35
N GLU A 507 22.87 24.95 -10.69
CA GLU A 507 23.76 25.44 -11.73
C GLU A 507 24.54 26.62 -11.19
N ILE A 508 25.86 26.61 -11.31
CA ILE A 508 26.70 27.75 -10.95
C ILE A 508 26.67 28.78 -12.08
N VAL A 509 26.29 30.00 -11.77
CA VAL A 509 26.22 31.13 -12.68
C VAL A 509 27.02 32.32 -12.07
N GLY A 510 28.27 32.49 -12.48
CA GLY A 510 29.17 33.47 -11.88
C GLY A 510 29.53 33.12 -10.43
N ASP A 511 29.18 33.98 -9.50
CA ASP A 511 29.45 33.85 -8.04
C ASP A 511 28.26 33.31 -7.24
N HIS A 512 27.17 33.00 -7.92
CA HIS A 512 25.96 32.48 -7.29
C HIS A 512 25.44 31.20 -7.98
N PHE A 513 24.43 30.59 -7.42
CA PHE A 513 23.76 29.45 -8.02
C PHE A 513 22.35 29.80 -8.52
N GLU A 514 21.98 29.17 -9.61
CA GLU A 514 20.59 29.08 -10.01
C GLU A 514 20.03 27.67 -9.72
N SER A 515 18.80 27.61 -9.25
CA SER A 515 18.15 26.34 -8.96
C SER A 515 16.75 26.25 -9.54
N CYS A 516 16.41 25.06 -10.00
CA CYS A 516 15.06 24.74 -10.46
C CYS A 516 14.71 23.27 -10.18
N VAL A 517 13.42 22.90 -10.33
CA VAL A 517 12.95 21.54 -10.07
C VAL A 517 13.54 20.55 -11.07
N TYR A 518 14.30 19.58 -10.57
CA TYR A 518 14.81 18.46 -11.33
C TYR A 518 13.83 17.29 -11.34
N ARG A 519 13.67 16.67 -12.48
CA ARG A 519 12.95 15.42 -12.64
C ARG A 519 13.83 14.42 -13.37
N LYS A 520 14.05 13.27 -12.75
CA LYS A 520 14.76 12.16 -13.41
C LYS A 520 14.02 11.75 -14.68
N ASP A 521 14.71 11.33 -15.73
CA ASP A 521 14.11 10.92 -17.01
C ASP A 521 13.14 9.75 -16.83
N THR A 522 13.35 8.92 -15.83
CA THR A 522 12.46 7.83 -15.43
C THR A 522 11.16 8.29 -14.77
N ASN A 523 10.97 9.61 -14.54
CA ASN A 523 9.74 10.12 -13.94
C ASN A 523 8.59 10.08 -14.95
N THR A 524 7.63 9.22 -14.71
CA THR A 524 6.44 9.05 -15.57
C THR A 524 5.51 10.26 -15.59
N ASN A 525 5.68 11.24 -14.69
CA ASN A 525 4.75 12.35 -14.48
C ASN A 525 3.29 11.92 -14.24
N VAL A 526 3.08 10.68 -13.80
CA VAL A 526 1.76 10.17 -13.41
C VAL A 526 1.40 10.71 -12.05
N LEU A 527 0.30 11.45 -12.01
CA LEU A 527 -0.32 11.99 -10.81
C LEU A 527 -1.57 11.17 -10.44
N LEU A 528 -2.22 11.57 -9.37
CA LEU A 528 -3.58 11.14 -9.10
C LEU A 528 -4.49 11.63 -10.23
N ASN A 529 -5.12 10.71 -10.95
CA ASN A 529 -5.95 11.04 -12.13
C ASN A 529 -7.17 11.90 -11.72
N VAL A 530 -7.63 12.77 -12.63
CA VAL A 530 -8.83 13.58 -12.39
C VAL A 530 -10.06 12.72 -12.09
N CYS A 531 -10.17 11.53 -12.72
CA CYS A 531 -11.27 10.59 -12.51
C CYS A 531 -11.14 9.75 -11.21
N ALA A 532 -10.05 9.91 -10.44
CA ALA A 532 -9.88 9.21 -9.18
C ALA A 532 -11.01 9.52 -8.21
N VAL A 533 -11.55 8.48 -7.58
CA VAL A 533 -12.65 8.58 -6.60
C VAL A 533 -12.06 8.92 -5.24
N CYS A 534 -11.82 10.20 -5.04
CA CYS A 534 -11.29 10.76 -3.79
C CYS A 534 -11.80 12.18 -3.58
N PRO A 535 -11.72 12.73 -2.37
CA PRO A 535 -12.12 14.11 -2.10
C PRO A 535 -11.41 15.11 -3.00
N TYR A 536 -12.13 16.13 -3.45
CA TYR A 536 -11.59 17.20 -4.30
C TYR A 536 -10.39 17.92 -3.65
N SER A 537 -10.42 18.07 -2.32
CA SER A 537 -9.31 18.64 -1.55
C SER A 537 -7.98 17.91 -1.75
N TRP A 538 -8.00 16.59 -1.93
CA TRP A 538 -6.78 15.81 -2.21
C TRP A 538 -6.19 16.16 -3.56
N LYS A 539 -7.03 16.29 -4.59
CA LYS A 539 -6.60 16.71 -5.94
C LYS A 539 -6.02 18.14 -5.93
N LYS A 540 -6.70 19.05 -5.21
CA LYS A 540 -6.20 20.42 -4.99
C LYS A 540 -4.87 20.42 -4.24
N GLY A 541 -4.73 19.59 -3.21
CA GLY A 541 -3.51 19.47 -2.40
C GLY A 541 -2.29 19.04 -3.20
N ILE A 542 -2.44 18.15 -4.19
CA ILE A 542 -1.33 17.71 -5.05
C ILE A 542 -0.77 18.87 -5.86
N LEU A 543 -1.63 19.67 -6.50
CA LEU A 543 -1.19 20.82 -7.28
C LEU A 543 -0.61 21.90 -6.36
N PHE A 544 -1.27 22.16 -5.23
CA PHE A 544 -0.82 23.15 -4.26
C PHE A 544 0.57 22.79 -3.70
N GLY A 545 0.80 21.52 -3.35
CA GLY A 545 2.11 21.03 -2.91
C GLY A 545 3.18 21.13 -3.99
N ALA A 546 2.83 20.84 -5.27
CA ALA A 546 3.76 20.98 -6.38
C ALA A 546 4.15 22.44 -6.62
N LEU A 547 3.21 23.38 -6.53
CA LEU A 547 3.47 24.82 -6.64
C LEU A 547 4.30 25.34 -5.47
N HIS A 548 4.02 24.90 -4.24
CA HIS A 548 4.79 25.25 -3.05
C HIS A 548 6.24 24.79 -3.18
N ARG A 549 6.43 23.55 -3.61
CA ARG A 549 7.76 23.00 -3.87
C ARG A 549 8.49 23.78 -4.98
N ALA A 550 7.81 24.13 -6.08
CA ALA A 550 8.40 24.93 -7.14
C ALA A 550 8.84 26.31 -6.64
N LYS A 551 8.03 26.95 -5.79
CA LYS A 551 8.35 28.25 -5.18
C LYS A 551 9.56 28.18 -4.26
N MET A 552 9.72 27.09 -3.51
CA MET A 552 10.82 26.86 -2.59
C MET A 552 12.15 26.56 -3.32
N ILE A 553 12.07 25.80 -4.43
CA ILE A 553 13.27 25.32 -5.13
C ILE A 553 13.78 26.34 -6.15
N CYS A 554 12.90 27.03 -6.88
CA CYS A 554 13.33 27.93 -7.95
C CYS A 554 13.92 29.23 -7.39
N SER A 555 15.19 29.52 -7.69
CA SER A 555 15.93 30.69 -7.22
C SER A 555 15.41 32.02 -7.79
N SER A 556 14.75 31.99 -8.97
CA SER A 556 14.25 33.18 -9.63
C SER A 556 12.79 33.06 -10.10
N LYS A 557 12.11 34.22 -10.25
CA LYS A 557 10.72 34.27 -10.76
C LYS A 557 10.58 33.70 -12.16
N PRO A 558 11.49 33.93 -13.14
CA PRO A 558 11.43 33.30 -14.44
C PRO A 558 11.49 31.78 -14.40
N LEU A 559 12.38 31.19 -13.58
CA LEU A 559 12.50 29.76 -13.38
C LEU A 559 11.24 29.17 -12.74
N PHE A 560 10.67 29.87 -11.77
CA PHE A 560 9.37 29.47 -11.17
C PHE A 560 8.25 29.47 -12.22
N LEU A 561 8.13 30.50 -13.06
CA LEU A 561 7.09 30.56 -14.09
C LEU A 561 7.26 29.47 -15.17
N LYS A 562 8.52 29.16 -15.52
CA LYS A 562 8.85 28.03 -16.40
C LYS A 562 8.39 26.70 -15.80
N GLU A 563 8.61 26.52 -14.49
CA GLU A 563 8.14 25.33 -13.78
C GLU A 563 6.61 25.26 -13.69
N VAL A 564 5.91 26.37 -13.43
CA VAL A 564 4.44 26.44 -13.46
C VAL A 564 3.88 26.02 -14.82
N SER A 565 4.54 26.43 -15.92
CA SER A 565 4.15 26.01 -17.27
C SER A 565 4.31 24.49 -17.47
N LYS A 566 5.41 23.90 -16.97
CA LYS A 566 5.61 22.44 -16.98
C LYS A 566 4.55 21.73 -16.16
N LEU A 567 4.26 22.19 -14.94
CA LEU A 567 3.21 21.65 -14.08
C LEU A 567 1.84 21.70 -14.77
N ARG A 568 1.51 22.79 -15.44
CA ARG A 568 0.28 22.92 -16.24
C ARG A 568 0.17 21.80 -17.27
N SER A 569 1.22 21.57 -18.05
CA SER A 569 1.28 20.49 -19.05
C SER A 569 1.13 19.10 -18.41
N ILE A 570 1.78 18.86 -17.26
CA ILE A 570 1.69 17.59 -16.53
C ILE A 570 0.25 17.35 -16.05
N PHE A 571 -0.40 18.35 -15.46
CA PHE A 571 -1.77 18.23 -14.98
C PHE A 571 -2.76 17.99 -16.13
N PHE A 572 -2.58 18.66 -17.26
CA PHE A 572 -3.43 18.43 -18.43
C PHE A 572 -3.29 17.00 -18.98
N ARG A 573 -2.08 16.44 -19.02
CA ARG A 573 -1.86 15.04 -19.40
C ARG A 573 -2.51 14.04 -18.42
N ASN A 574 -2.72 14.44 -17.16
CA ASN A 574 -3.43 13.65 -16.15
C ASN A 574 -4.94 13.94 -16.11
N GLY A 575 -5.49 14.64 -17.14
CA GLY A 575 -6.91 14.86 -17.34
C GLY A 575 -7.50 16.09 -16.64
N TYR A 576 -6.70 16.90 -15.94
CA TYR A 576 -7.19 18.10 -15.25
C TYR A 576 -7.51 19.23 -16.22
N SER A 577 -8.59 19.97 -15.97
CA SER A 577 -8.98 21.10 -16.81
C SER A 577 -8.13 22.36 -16.56
N ARG A 578 -8.18 23.30 -17.52
CA ARG A 578 -7.54 24.61 -17.37
C ARG A 578 -8.13 25.40 -16.21
N GLU A 579 -9.43 25.34 -16.02
CA GLU A 579 -10.17 26.02 -14.94
C GLU A 579 -9.73 25.51 -13.57
N PHE A 580 -9.58 24.17 -13.41
CA PHE A 580 -9.07 23.58 -12.19
C PHE A 580 -7.67 24.12 -11.86
N PHE A 581 -6.76 24.08 -12.83
CA PHE A 581 -5.39 24.55 -12.63
C PHE A 581 -5.35 26.03 -12.26
N ASN A 582 -6.02 26.88 -13.03
CA ASN A 582 -6.05 28.33 -12.82
C ASN A 582 -6.67 28.69 -11.47
N LYS A 583 -7.77 28.06 -11.07
CA LYS A 583 -8.42 28.27 -9.75
C LYS A 583 -7.48 27.94 -8.59
N VAL A 584 -6.76 26.83 -8.67
CA VAL A 584 -5.81 26.42 -7.64
C VAL A 584 -4.58 27.33 -7.63
N TYR A 585 -4.05 27.68 -8.80
CA TYR A 585 -2.92 28.58 -8.94
C TYR A 585 -3.21 29.98 -8.38
N HIS A 586 -4.38 30.54 -8.72
CA HIS A 586 -4.84 31.82 -8.13
C HIS A 586 -4.97 31.71 -6.60
N SER A 587 -5.60 30.66 -6.09
CA SER A 587 -5.69 30.43 -4.65
C SER A 587 -4.31 30.28 -3.98
N PHE A 588 -3.31 29.76 -4.69
CA PHE A 588 -1.93 29.68 -4.20
C PHE A 588 -1.27 31.06 -4.12
N GLN A 589 -1.42 31.89 -5.15
CA GLN A 589 -0.83 33.24 -5.20
C GLN A 589 -1.39 34.16 -4.11
N HIS A 590 -2.68 34.07 -3.80
CA HIS A 590 -3.36 34.95 -2.83
C HIS A 590 -3.46 34.37 -1.41
N ARG A 591 -2.74 33.26 -1.13
CA ARG A 591 -2.73 32.70 0.23
C ARG A 591 -1.89 33.60 1.13
N LYS A 592 -2.52 34.26 2.09
CA LYS A 592 -1.81 34.92 3.19
C LYS A 592 -1.03 33.87 3.98
N PRO A 593 0.23 34.12 4.36
CA PRO A 593 0.92 33.24 5.30
C PRO A 593 0.07 33.13 6.55
N LYS A 594 -0.21 31.91 6.98
CA LYS A 594 -0.76 31.73 8.33
C LYS A 594 0.33 32.19 9.28
N ASN A 595 0.00 33.12 10.17
CA ASN A 595 0.88 33.46 11.28
C ASN A 595 1.23 32.15 12.01
N THR A 596 2.44 31.68 11.81
CA THR A 596 3.01 30.46 12.41
C THR A 596 3.38 30.66 13.88
N ASN A 597 3.02 31.80 14.49
CA ASN A 597 3.22 32.09 15.91
C ASN A 597 2.23 31.39 16.86
N LYS A 598 1.38 30.49 16.35
CA LYS A 598 0.89 29.42 17.22
C LYS A 598 1.94 28.31 17.11
N GLU A 599 2.86 28.26 18.07
CA GLU A 599 3.48 27.00 18.43
C GLU A 599 2.35 25.97 18.48
N LEU A 600 2.30 25.11 17.47
CA LEU A 600 1.50 23.90 17.55
C LEU A 600 2.21 23.11 18.66
N LYS A 601 1.75 23.30 19.89
CA LYS A 601 1.98 22.30 20.92
C LYS A 601 1.47 21.01 20.31
N ASP A 602 2.33 20.00 20.24
CA ASP A 602 1.99 18.67 19.71
C ASP A 602 0.75 18.06 20.40
N ASP A 603 0.27 18.69 21.47
CA ASP A 603 -0.86 18.28 22.31
C ASP A 603 -2.20 18.91 21.90
N ASP A 604 -2.28 19.88 20.97
CA ASP A 604 -3.49 20.68 20.74
C ASP A 604 -4.37 20.23 19.55
N ILE A 605 -4.05 19.13 18.85
CA ILE A 605 -4.98 18.51 17.88
C ILE A 605 -5.59 17.27 18.54
N ASP A 606 -6.54 17.51 19.43
CA ASP A 606 -7.31 16.43 20.05
C ASP A 606 -8.29 15.82 19.03
N PHE A 607 -7.78 15.00 18.12
CA PHE A 607 -8.60 14.13 17.24
C PHE A 607 -9.17 12.95 18.04
N LYS A 608 -9.83 13.24 19.15
CA LYS A 608 -10.27 12.25 20.11
C LYS A 608 -11.26 11.24 19.51
N TYR A 609 -12.15 11.69 18.63
CA TYR A 609 -13.26 10.89 18.10
C TYR A 609 -13.23 10.78 16.58
N ILE A 610 -12.33 9.93 16.05
CA ILE A 610 -12.19 9.71 14.59
C ILE A 610 -13.20 8.66 14.11
N PHE A 611 -13.99 9.04 13.09
CA PHE A 611 -14.89 8.14 12.39
C PHE A 611 -14.52 7.99 10.92
N LYS A 612 -14.40 6.75 10.41
CA LYS A 612 -14.00 6.45 9.04
C LYS A 612 -15.20 6.24 8.14
N ILE A 613 -15.29 7.04 7.06
CA ILE A 613 -16.36 6.96 6.06
C ILE A 613 -15.78 6.47 4.74
N PRO A 614 -16.29 5.36 4.14
CA PRO A 614 -15.94 4.96 2.78
C PRO A 614 -16.34 6.05 1.77
N TYR A 615 -15.40 6.48 0.93
CA TYR A 615 -15.67 7.57 -0.01
C TYR A 615 -16.26 7.06 -1.33
N VAL A 616 -17.45 7.55 -1.68
CA VAL A 616 -18.17 7.22 -2.93
C VAL A 616 -18.62 8.47 -3.70
N GLY A 617 -18.10 9.66 -3.36
CA GLY A 617 -18.44 10.93 -4.01
C GLY A 617 -19.17 11.91 -3.09
N SER A 618 -20.10 12.73 -3.65
CA SER A 618 -20.86 13.74 -2.90
C SER A 618 -21.65 13.15 -1.73
N LEU A 619 -22.25 11.99 -1.93
CA LEU A 619 -23.00 11.27 -0.90
C LEU A 619 -22.19 11.09 0.40
N SER A 620 -20.87 10.85 0.30
CA SER A 620 -20.02 10.73 1.49
C SER A 620 -19.85 12.06 2.24
N HIS A 621 -19.86 13.18 1.53
CA HIS A 621 -19.84 14.51 2.17
C HIS A 621 -21.16 14.82 2.87
N GLU A 622 -22.28 14.47 2.24
CA GLU A 622 -23.62 14.63 2.84
C GLU A 622 -23.76 13.80 4.11
N PHE A 623 -23.34 12.52 4.04
CA PHE A 623 -23.34 11.63 5.21
C PHE A 623 -22.41 12.15 6.31
N LYS A 624 -21.21 12.63 5.96
CA LYS A 624 -20.29 13.28 6.91
C LYS A 624 -20.99 14.42 7.66
N ASN A 625 -21.64 15.33 6.92
CA ASN A 625 -22.28 16.49 7.53
C ASN A 625 -23.47 16.09 8.41
N LYS A 626 -24.31 15.14 7.97
CA LYS A 626 -25.46 14.64 8.71
C LYS A 626 -25.02 14.00 10.04
N ILE A 627 -24.02 13.11 9.99
CA ILE A 627 -23.53 12.41 11.19
C ILE A 627 -22.85 13.37 12.18
N SER A 628 -22.05 14.33 11.70
CA SER A 628 -21.43 15.34 12.57
C SER A 628 -22.48 16.20 13.27
N LYS A 629 -23.53 16.61 12.54
CA LYS A 629 -24.66 17.38 13.13
C LYS A 629 -25.41 16.55 14.17
N LEU A 630 -25.66 15.27 13.94
CA LEU A 630 -26.33 14.39 14.87
C LEU A 630 -25.58 14.31 16.21
N PHE A 631 -24.26 14.04 16.17
CA PHE A 631 -23.45 13.96 17.39
C PHE A 631 -23.35 15.30 18.12
N TYR A 632 -23.21 16.41 17.38
CA TYR A 632 -23.12 17.73 17.99
C TYR A 632 -24.45 18.16 18.62
N ASN A 633 -25.56 17.99 17.90
CA ASN A 633 -26.87 18.46 18.38
C ASN A 633 -27.38 17.70 19.62
N ASP A 634 -27.20 16.36 19.59
CA ASP A 634 -27.76 15.49 20.62
C ASP A 634 -26.80 15.27 21.81
N LEU A 635 -25.50 15.23 21.56
CA LEU A 635 -24.53 14.89 22.59
C LEU A 635 -23.55 16.02 22.91
N ARG A 636 -23.57 17.13 22.15
CA ARG A 636 -22.58 18.23 22.21
C ARG A 636 -21.16 17.77 22.03
N ILE A 637 -20.94 16.76 21.16
CA ILE A 637 -19.64 16.16 20.89
C ILE A 637 -19.24 16.40 19.45
N ASP A 638 -18.05 16.97 19.24
CA ASP A 638 -17.44 17.08 17.94
C ASP A 638 -16.72 15.77 17.57
N ILE A 639 -17.17 15.15 16.49
CA ILE A 639 -16.51 14.00 15.88
C ILE A 639 -15.70 14.43 14.67
N THR A 640 -14.63 13.71 14.39
CA THR A 640 -13.76 13.95 13.22
C THR A 640 -13.97 12.86 12.15
N PRO A 641 -14.93 13.02 11.21
CA PRO A 641 -15.12 12.06 10.14
C PRO A 641 -13.99 12.19 9.09
N VAL A 642 -13.33 11.08 8.80
CA VAL A 642 -12.25 10.99 7.80
C VAL A 642 -12.64 10.03 6.68
N PHE A 643 -12.32 10.39 5.44
CA PHE A 643 -12.64 9.55 4.28
C PHE A 643 -11.61 8.45 4.07
N THR A 644 -12.10 7.25 3.81
CA THR A 644 -11.30 6.11 3.34
C THR A 644 -11.64 5.81 1.89
N THR A 645 -10.65 5.41 1.11
CA THR A 645 -10.81 5.18 -0.33
C THR A 645 -10.26 3.81 -0.72
N PHE A 646 -10.79 3.23 -1.77
CA PHE A 646 -10.32 1.97 -2.32
C PHE A 646 -9.33 2.23 -3.47
N LYS A 647 -8.14 1.60 -3.43
CA LYS A 647 -7.08 1.80 -4.42
C LYS A 647 -6.92 0.58 -5.32
N VAL A 648 -6.42 0.80 -6.53
CA VAL A 648 -6.03 -0.28 -7.45
C VAL A 648 -5.02 -1.22 -6.77
N SER A 649 -4.08 -0.69 -5.98
CA SER A 649 -3.10 -1.47 -5.21
C SER A 649 -3.70 -2.47 -4.22
N ASN A 650 -4.97 -2.32 -3.83
CA ASN A 650 -5.63 -3.26 -2.93
C ASN A 650 -5.79 -4.66 -3.53
N TYR A 651 -5.69 -4.79 -4.86
CA TYR A 651 -5.68 -6.07 -5.56
C TYR A 651 -4.30 -6.73 -5.60
N PHE A 652 -3.21 -5.95 -5.53
CA PHE A 652 -1.85 -6.41 -5.77
C PHE A 652 -0.99 -6.28 -4.51
N SER A 653 -0.90 -7.35 -3.73
CA SER A 653 -0.01 -7.40 -2.57
C SER A 653 1.32 -8.04 -2.97
N LEU A 654 2.41 -7.34 -2.71
CA LEU A 654 3.76 -7.90 -2.83
C LEU A 654 4.15 -8.70 -1.59
N LYS A 655 3.51 -8.41 -0.45
CA LYS A 655 3.79 -9.07 0.83
C LYS A 655 3.14 -10.45 0.87
N SER A 656 3.89 -11.46 1.30
CA SER A 656 3.35 -12.79 1.56
C SER A 656 2.24 -12.77 2.60
N ARG A 657 1.28 -13.69 2.48
CA ARG A 657 0.24 -13.86 3.49
C ARG A 657 0.86 -14.42 4.78
N THR A 658 0.39 -13.97 5.93
CA THR A 658 0.74 -14.59 7.20
C THR A 658 0.06 -15.95 7.27
N PRO A 659 0.75 -17.03 7.65
CA PRO A 659 0.14 -18.34 7.90
C PRO A 659 -1.01 -18.24 8.91
N LYS A 660 -2.03 -19.10 8.74
CA LYS A 660 -3.27 -19.09 9.54
C LYS A 660 -2.96 -19.12 11.05
N LEU A 661 -2.13 -20.06 11.50
CA LEU A 661 -1.89 -20.33 12.92
C LEU A 661 -1.12 -19.22 13.65
N ILE A 662 -0.22 -18.52 12.96
CA ILE A 662 0.51 -17.37 13.53
C ILE A 662 -0.19 -16.02 13.25
N THR A 663 -1.42 -16.05 12.72
CA THR A 663 -2.23 -14.84 12.59
C THR A 663 -2.86 -14.50 13.94
N SER A 664 -2.80 -13.22 14.30
CA SER A 664 -3.30 -12.65 15.55
C SER A 664 -4.36 -11.58 15.30
N ASN A 665 -4.97 -11.09 16.39
CA ASN A 665 -6.04 -10.11 16.33
C ASN A 665 -7.19 -10.56 15.44
N VAL A 666 -7.71 -11.75 15.69
CA VAL A 666 -8.71 -12.41 14.86
C VAL A 666 -9.96 -12.79 15.63
N VAL A 667 -11.09 -12.77 14.94
CA VAL A 667 -12.28 -13.52 15.30
C VAL A 667 -12.27 -14.80 14.47
N TYR A 668 -12.41 -15.93 15.13
CA TYR A 668 -12.38 -17.25 14.51
C TYR A 668 -13.68 -18.00 14.75
N LYS A 669 -13.96 -18.95 13.87
CA LYS A 669 -15.08 -19.87 13.96
C LYS A 669 -14.53 -21.30 14.07
N PHE A 670 -14.94 -22.03 15.08
CA PHE A 670 -14.74 -23.47 15.18
C PHE A 670 -15.92 -24.17 14.55
N LYS A 671 -15.66 -25.21 13.77
CA LYS A 671 -16.66 -26.10 13.15
C LYS A 671 -16.42 -27.50 13.67
N CYS A 672 -17.45 -28.08 14.25
CA CYS A 672 -17.41 -29.43 14.77
C CYS A 672 -17.37 -30.48 13.64
N LEU A 673 -16.75 -31.64 13.90
CA LEU A 673 -16.73 -32.76 12.96
C LEU A 673 -18.02 -33.58 13.00
N CYS A 674 -18.73 -33.62 14.13
CA CYS A 674 -19.95 -34.42 14.31
C CYS A 674 -21.18 -33.80 13.61
N ASP A 675 -21.30 -32.47 13.60
CA ASP A 675 -22.37 -31.72 12.93
C ASP A 675 -21.87 -30.34 12.53
N THR A 676 -21.94 -30.01 11.23
CA THR A 676 -21.54 -28.74 10.67
C THR A 676 -22.31 -27.53 11.20
N ASN A 677 -23.49 -27.75 11.79
CA ASN A 677 -24.31 -26.72 12.43
C ASN A 677 -23.86 -26.42 13.87
N ILE A 678 -23.04 -27.29 14.48
CA ILE A 678 -22.47 -27.05 15.80
C ILE A 678 -21.20 -26.23 15.61
N THR A 679 -21.29 -24.95 15.91
CA THR A 679 -20.20 -23.99 15.75
C THR A 679 -19.98 -23.18 17.00
N TYR A 680 -18.76 -22.62 17.11
CA TYR A 680 -18.38 -21.67 18.14
C TYR A 680 -17.67 -20.47 17.48
N ILE A 681 -17.98 -19.27 17.93
CA ILE A 681 -17.28 -18.05 17.54
C ILE A 681 -16.53 -17.52 18.75
N GLY A 682 -15.23 -17.27 18.57
CA GLY A 682 -14.37 -16.74 19.61
C GLY A 682 -13.36 -15.73 19.08
N GLU A 683 -12.70 -15.04 19.99
CA GLU A 683 -11.70 -14.02 19.68
C GLU A 683 -10.34 -14.37 20.26
N THR A 684 -9.30 -13.84 19.65
CA THR A 684 -7.96 -13.85 20.24
C THR A 684 -7.14 -12.66 19.76
N LYS A 685 -6.46 -12.00 20.71
CA LYS A 685 -5.43 -11.00 20.48
C LYS A 685 -4.09 -11.68 20.18
N ARG A 686 -3.85 -12.86 20.78
CA ARG A 686 -2.64 -13.68 20.59
C ARG A 686 -2.68 -14.43 19.26
N HIS A 687 -1.67 -15.24 18.98
CA HIS A 687 -1.66 -16.14 17.84
C HIS A 687 -2.82 -17.13 17.90
N LEU A 688 -3.46 -17.40 16.77
CA LEU A 688 -4.56 -18.35 16.68
C LEU A 688 -4.12 -19.74 17.20
N MET A 689 -2.88 -20.16 16.88
CA MET A 689 -2.30 -21.43 17.37
C MET A 689 -2.40 -21.57 18.88
N SER A 690 -1.99 -20.55 19.64
CA SER A 690 -2.04 -20.59 21.11
C SER A 690 -3.46 -20.78 21.63
N ARG A 691 -4.44 -20.15 20.98
CA ARG A 691 -5.86 -20.27 21.33
C ARG A 691 -6.43 -21.62 20.95
N CYS A 692 -6.05 -22.16 19.78
CA CYS A 692 -6.44 -23.52 19.37
C CYS A 692 -5.90 -24.58 20.31
N LEU A 693 -4.64 -24.50 20.77
CA LEU A 693 -4.05 -25.42 21.74
C LEU A 693 -4.82 -25.44 23.07
N GLU A 694 -5.27 -24.26 23.56
CA GLU A 694 -6.12 -24.17 24.76
C GLU A 694 -7.45 -24.89 24.54
N HIS A 695 -8.10 -24.73 23.39
CA HIS A 695 -9.37 -25.37 23.05
C HIS A 695 -9.26 -26.88 22.84
N LEU A 696 -8.16 -27.33 22.26
CA LEU A 696 -7.89 -28.74 22.01
C LEU A 696 -7.37 -29.49 23.26
N GLY A 697 -7.07 -28.75 24.32
CA GLY A 697 -6.58 -29.33 25.60
C GLY A 697 -5.09 -29.66 25.64
N PHE A 698 -4.30 -29.18 24.67
CA PHE A 698 -2.84 -29.37 24.65
C PHE A 698 -2.05 -28.34 25.47
N ASP A 699 -2.74 -27.39 26.12
CA ASP A 699 -2.08 -26.44 27.01
C ASP A 699 -1.89 -27.02 28.44
N LYS A 700 -0.74 -26.68 29.06
CA LYS A 700 -0.38 -27.10 30.44
C LYS A 700 -1.33 -26.53 31.52
N LYS A 701 -2.06 -25.46 31.18
CA LYS A 701 -3.05 -24.83 32.05
C LYS A 701 -4.45 -25.34 31.72
N ASP A 702 -5.18 -25.79 32.73
CA ASP A 702 -6.55 -26.25 32.53
C ASP A 702 -7.51 -25.07 32.27
N HIS A 703 -7.57 -24.65 31.01
CA HIS A 703 -8.50 -23.62 30.59
C HIS A 703 -9.89 -24.22 30.34
N LYS A 704 -10.89 -23.74 31.06
CA LYS A 704 -12.29 -24.07 30.79
C LYS A 704 -12.70 -23.50 29.45
N SER A 705 -13.18 -24.35 28.54
CA SER A 705 -13.61 -23.96 27.16
C SER A 705 -14.78 -24.84 26.75
N GLU A 706 -15.84 -24.20 26.23
CA GLU A 706 -17.00 -24.94 25.68
C GLU A 706 -16.61 -25.88 24.55
N ILE A 707 -15.61 -25.51 23.71
CA ILE A 707 -15.05 -26.38 22.68
C ILE A 707 -14.39 -27.60 23.32
N LYS A 708 -13.53 -27.42 24.33
CA LYS A 708 -12.86 -28.52 25.04
C LYS A 708 -13.87 -29.47 25.64
N THR A 709 -14.88 -28.94 26.34
CA THR A 709 -15.95 -29.75 26.94
C THR A 709 -16.70 -30.56 25.86
N HIS A 710 -17.03 -29.93 24.72
CA HIS A 710 -17.70 -30.61 23.59
C HIS A 710 -16.82 -31.73 22.98
N ILE A 711 -15.52 -31.46 22.76
CA ILE A 711 -14.56 -32.46 22.27
C ILE A 711 -14.44 -33.66 23.19
N GLN A 712 -14.44 -33.44 24.51
CA GLN A 712 -14.39 -34.52 25.49
C GLN A 712 -15.64 -35.38 25.55
N GLN A 713 -16.81 -34.82 25.24
CA GLN A 713 -18.11 -35.49 25.26
C GLN A 713 -18.48 -36.19 23.94
N CYS A 714 -17.76 -35.92 22.84
CA CYS A 714 -18.08 -36.41 21.52
C CYS A 714 -16.91 -37.18 20.90
N GLU A 715 -17.09 -38.48 20.68
CA GLU A 715 -16.05 -39.38 20.13
C GLU A 715 -15.52 -38.92 18.79
N VAL A 716 -16.41 -38.49 17.87
CA VAL A 716 -16.02 -37.98 16.54
C VAL A 716 -15.15 -36.72 16.67
N CYS A 717 -15.44 -35.87 17.64
CA CYS A 717 -14.76 -34.59 17.83
C CYS A 717 -13.40 -34.70 18.51
N LYS A 718 -13.05 -35.86 19.08
CA LYS A 718 -11.69 -36.13 19.56
C LYS A 718 -10.63 -36.01 18.48
N ASN A 719 -11.01 -36.17 17.20
CA ASN A 719 -10.16 -36.01 16.03
C ASN A 719 -10.10 -34.56 15.51
N CYS A 720 -10.71 -33.59 16.21
CA CYS A 720 -10.61 -32.19 15.81
C CYS A 720 -9.18 -31.67 15.95
N ASP A 721 -8.74 -30.88 14.96
CA ASP A 721 -7.43 -30.29 14.87
C ASP A 721 -7.46 -28.78 14.53
N PHE A 722 -6.34 -28.23 14.11
CA PHE A 722 -6.23 -26.82 13.70
C PHE A 722 -7.08 -26.46 12.46
N ASP A 723 -7.43 -27.42 11.64
CA ASP A 723 -8.22 -27.16 10.42
C ASP A 723 -9.69 -26.89 10.72
N ASN A 724 -10.18 -27.33 11.86
CA ASN A 724 -11.52 -27.03 12.36
C ASN A 724 -11.73 -25.57 12.76
N PHE A 725 -10.65 -24.77 12.87
CA PHE A 725 -10.71 -23.36 13.19
C PHE A 725 -10.54 -22.53 11.92
N GLU A 726 -11.49 -21.65 11.61
CA GLU A 726 -11.47 -20.75 10.45
C GLU A 726 -11.37 -19.28 10.92
N ILE A 727 -10.50 -18.47 10.32
CA ILE A 727 -10.46 -17.01 10.59
C ILE A 727 -11.58 -16.36 9.80
N ILE A 728 -12.59 -15.82 10.48
CA ILE A 728 -13.71 -15.11 9.84
C ILE A 728 -13.47 -13.61 9.74
N LYS A 729 -12.74 -13.02 10.70
CA LYS A 729 -12.39 -11.59 10.65
C LYS A 729 -11.00 -11.34 11.22
N LYS A 730 -10.21 -10.51 10.54
CA LYS A 730 -8.96 -9.96 11.05
C LYS A 730 -9.20 -8.52 11.47
N CYS A 731 -8.82 -8.17 12.69
CA CYS A 731 -9.05 -6.87 13.32
C CYS A 731 -7.73 -6.11 13.54
N LYS A 732 -7.82 -4.82 13.85
CA LYS A 732 -6.67 -3.93 14.04
C LYS A 732 -6.44 -3.54 15.50
N SER A 733 -7.42 -3.73 16.36
CA SER A 733 -7.35 -3.39 17.78
C SER A 733 -8.19 -4.36 18.62
N GLU A 734 -7.90 -4.41 19.91
CA GLU A 734 -8.64 -5.24 20.88
C GLU A 734 -10.12 -4.86 20.95
N LYS A 735 -10.44 -3.56 20.96
CA LYS A 735 -11.86 -3.10 20.89
C LYS A 735 -12.56 -3.64 19.64
N GLU A 736 -11.87 -3.61 18.47
CA GLU A 736 -12.43 -4.11 17.21
C GLU A 736 -12.65 -5.62 17.22
N ILE A 737 -11.79 -6.40 17.90
CA ILE A 737 -11.95 -7.84 18.04
C ILE A 737 -13.21 -8.16 18.84
N LYS A 738 -13.36 -7.57 20.04
CA LYS A 738 -14.50 -7.78 20.95
C LYS A 738 -15.83 -7.39 20.31
N ILE A 739 -15.87 -6.26 19.60
CA ILE A 739 -17.08 -5.80 18.90
C ILE A 739 -17.45 -6.75 17.75
N ASN A 740 -16.46 -7.18 16.94
CA ASN A 740 -16.73 -8.12 15.84
C ASN A 740 -17.15 -9.49 16.35
N GLU A 741 -16.54 -10.01 17.42
CA GLU A 741 -16.94 -11.26 18.04
C GLU A 741 -18.40 -11.19 18.48
N ALA A 742 -18.75 -10.20 19.32
CA ALA A 742 -20.10 -10.02 19.80
C ALA A 742 -21.12 -9.86 18.65
N PHE A 743 -20.78 -9.07 17.63
CA PHE A 743 -21.61 -8.89 16.44
C PHE A 743 -21.84 -10.21 15.67
N LEU A 744 -20.79 -11.01 15.48
CA LEU A 744 -20.89 -12.28 14.75
C LEU A 744 -21.63 -13.35 15.57
N ILE A 745 -21.45 -13.39 16.90
CA ILE A 745 -22.25 -14.28 17.76
C ILE A 745 -23.75 -13.93 17.67
N MET A 746 -24.10 -12.63 17.66
CA MET A 746 -25.50 -12.21 17.49
C MET A 746 -26.08 -12.57 16.13
N THR A 747 -25.29 -12.46 15.06
CA THR A 747 -25.77 -12.68 13.69
C THR A 747 -25.84 -14.13 13.29
N GLU A 748 -24.90 -14.96 13.75
CA GLU A 748 -24.77 -16.37 13.36
C GLU A 748 -25.36 -17.34 14.39
N ASN A 749 -25.64 -16.88 15.62
CA ASN A 749 -26.22 -17.64 16.73
C ASN A 749 -25.58 -19.04 16.92
N PRO A 750 -24.25 -19.12 17.16
CA PRO A 750 -23.54 -20.41 17.22
C PRO A 750 -23.92 -21.22 18.45
N LYS A 751 -24.18 -22.52 18.30
CA LYS A 751 -24.73 -23.40 19.35
C LYS A 751 -23.84 -23.58 20.56
N LEU A 752 -22.50 -23.47 20.43
CA LEU A 752 -21.55 -23.65 21.54
C LEU A 752 -21.29 -22.36 22.34
N ASN A 753 -21.77 -21.20 21.90
CA ASN A 753 -21.63 -19.96 22.67
C ASN A 753 -22.75 -19.84 23.73
N LYS A 754 -22.70 -20.67 24.79
CA LYS A 754 -23.73 -20.76 25.85
C LYS A 754 -23.84 -19.48 26.70
N LYS A 755 -22.76 -18.72 26.86
CA LYS A 755 -22.75 -17.45 27.57
C LYS A 755 -22.90 -16.32 26.56
N LEU A 756 -24.13 -15.89 26.36
CA LEU A 756 -24.45 -14.65 25.71
C LEU A 756 -23.86 -13.47 26.50
N PHE A 757 -22.83 -12.87 25.95
CA PHE A 757 -22.38 -11.51 26.23
C PHE A 757 -21.92 -11.14 27.64
N ASN A 758 -20.73 -10.63 27.75
CA ASN A 758 -20.46 -9.51 28.64
C ASN A 758 -21.40 -8.37 28.22
N LYS A 759 -22.53 -8.22 28.95
CA LYS A 759 -23.65 -7.30 28.64
C LYS A 759 -23.25 -5.83 28.46
N GLY A 760 -22.00 -5.45 28.75
CA GLY A 760 -21.47 -4.10 28.70
C GLY A 760 -20.72 -3.70 27.42
N SER A 761 -20.47 -4.61 26.46
CA SER A 761 -19.57 -4.32 25.34
C SER A 761 -20.20 -3.77 24.06
N LEU A 762 -21.54 -3.69 24.00
CA LEU A 762 -22.26 -3.19 22.82
C LEU A 762 -23.27 -2.12 23.23
N TYR A 763 -23.03 -0.87 22.83
CA TYR A 763 -23.87 0.27 23.18
C TYR A 763 -24.97 0.54 22.15
N THR A 764 -24.67 0.38 20.87
CA THR A 764 -25.61 0.67 19.77
C THR A 764 -26.06 -0.58 19.02
N LEU A 765 -25.23 -1.62 18.95
CA LEU A 765 -25.56 -2.84 18.18
C LEU A 765 -26.75 -3.64 18.75
N LYS A 766 -27.04 -3.52 20.05
CA LYS A 766 -28.26 -4.12 20.66
C LYS A 766 -29.58 -3.62 20.04
N VAL A 767 -29.56 -2.45 19.41
CA VAL A 767 -30.75 -1.87 18.77
C VAL A 767 -30.90 -2.35 17.31
N TYR A 768 -29.88 -3.01 16.75
CA TYR A 768 -29.92 -3.48 15.37
C TYR A 768 -30.62 -4.85 15.20
N TYR A 769 -30.97 -5.51 16.31
CA TYR A 769 -31.70 -6.78 16.39
C TYR A 769 -32.81 -6.65 17.47
#